data_1dc77d0df1d0d52c9562a413e271856f
#
_entry.id   1dc77d0df1d0d52c9562a413e271856f
#
_cell.length_a   1.000
_cell.length_b   1.000
_cell.length_c   1.000
_cell.angle_alpha   90.00
_cell.angle_beta   90.00
_cell.angle_gamma   90.00
#
_symmetry.space_group_name_H-M   'P 1'
#
loop_
_entity.id
_entity.type
_entity.pdbx_description
1 polymer ?
#
loop_
_entity_poly.entity_id
_entity_poly.type
_entity_poly.pdbx_seq_one_letter_code
_entity_poly.pdbx_strand_id
1 'polypeptide(L)'
;MRKNIIAVVGNPNCGKTTLFNGLTSSHQTVGNWPGVTVERIVGEFTYKDREITIVDLPGIYSLQPSSASSEDERVARDYILQDEAELIVNIVDASNLERNLYLTTQLLEMQVPMIVVLNMLDMAAAHQIEIDPHKLSEALGCPVIGIVAAKEQGLKELCAAIDAQLDDLRIPKNPIVFADDVEAARAEIAKLLSAQKVERAEWTAEQLLEGDAGMGDYLKGVDLTEVDKIIAEINQKYNGDLDIAMADVRYSFVSQAPAASMIRKGEIDQSTTDKIDKIVLNRWLGIPIFLFIMYLMFIFSINIGSAFIDFFDILFGAIFVQGFGNLLTSIGSPEWLKTILADGIGGGIQTVSTFIPVIACLFLALSFLEDSGYMARAAFVMDRMMRFLGLPGKSFVPLIVGFGCGVPAIMAARTMEKKSDRITTVMMAPFMSCGARLPVYVLFATTFWPLGGQNLVFSLYLIGILVAILTGFILKRTALKDEAGAFVMEIPPYHMPTLKNLGLRTWDRLKSFIVKAGQLIVIIVAVLAFLNSLGTDGSFGNEDTDKSVLSQIGKTIVPAFQPMGISNENWPAAVGVFTGILAKEAVVGTLDSLYSGMGDRMSAADQEKNGEAKPEEEEPFSLSGEAIRAVKSIGENLSQLGDFFVDPLGVNVEKDLTDVDEQAAEQEVGTGTFRAMKHLFDGDLGAFSYLLMVLLYIPCCASIGAMYREVGARWTAFAALWTIAMGYGAATIFYQIGRFNQHPVYSSVCIGVCLAVILAIIIGLRVKGKDAAQ
;
A
#
# COMPACT_ATOMS: atom_id res chain seq x y z
N MET A 1 -8.65 -20.27 39.68
CA MET A 1 -7.75 -21.07 38.80
C MET A 1 -6.76 -20.09 38.20
N ARG A 2 -5.45 -20.30 38.37
CA ARG A 2 -4.42 -19.48 37.68
C ARG A 2 -4.63 -19.66 36.18
N LYS A 3 -4.64 -18.57 35.45
CA LYS A 3 -4.96 -18.61 34.00
C LYS A 3 -3.76 -19.06 33.14
N ASN A 4 -2.52 -19.08 33.72
CA ASN A 4 -1.25 -19.35 33.01
C ASN A 4 -1.13 -18.59 31.68
N ILE A 5 -1.52 -17.30 31.66
CA ILE A 5 -1.45 -16.46 30.48
C ILE A 5 -0.16 -15.64 30.56
N ILE A 6 0.65 -15.72 29.52
CA ILE A 6 1.85 -14.90 29.36
C ILE A 6 1.69 -13.98 28.16
N ALA A 7 2.25 -12.76 28.25
CA ALA A 7 2.27 -11.83 27.12
C ALA A 7 3.70 -11.57 26.65
N VAL A 8 3.90 -11.58 25.34
CA VAL A 8 5.18 -11.27 24.71
C VAL A 8 5.19 -9.82 24.30
N VAL A 9 6.16 -9.06 24.79
CA VAL A 9 6.36 -7.63 24.53
C VAL A 9 7.77 -7.41 24.00
N GLY A 10 7.98 -6.38 23.22
CA GLY A 10 9.32 -5.97 22.77
C GLY A 10 9.26 -5.05 21.56
N ASN A 11 10.39 -4.47 21.23
CA ASN A 11 10.50 -3.55 20.10
C ASN A 11 10.15 -4.23 18.76
N PRO A 12 9.73 -3.46 17.75
CA PRO A 12 9.66 -4.00 16.40
C PRO A 12 10.99 -4.63 15.98
N ASN A 13 10.92 -5.75 15.25
CA ASN A 13 12.07 -6.50 14.73
C ASN A 13 13.00 -7.20 15.76
N CYS A 14 12.72 -7.19 17.04
CA CYS A 14 13.49 -7.93 18.04
C CYS A 14 13.28 -9.46 18.01
N GLY A 15 12.39 -9.97 17.13
CA GLY A 15 12.15 -11.39 16.93
C GLY A 15 10.98 -11.95 17.73
N LYS A 16 9.98 -11.16 18.13
CA LYS A 16 8.76 -11.58 18.84
C LYS A 16 8.04 -12.74 18.14
N THR A 17 7.65 -12.51 16.89
CA THR A 17 6.91 -13.52 16.09
C THR A 17 7.73 -14.79 15.87
N THR A 18 9.06 -14.67 15.77
CA THR A 18 9.95 -15.84 15.65
C THR A 18 9.96 -16.66 16.95
N LEU A 19 10.04 -15.99 18.10
CA LEU A 19 9.94 -16.66 19.40
C LEU A 19 8.56 -17.29 19.60
N PHE A 20 7.50 -16.54 19.32
CA PHE A 20 6.12 -17.00 19.41
C PHE A 20 5.91 -18.28 18.59
N ASN A 21 6.36 -18.31 17.33
CA ASN A 21 6.28 -19.48 16.45
C ASN A 21 7.15 -20.63 16.93
N GLY A 22 8.29 -20.37 17.55
CA GLY A 22 9.18 -21.38 18.13
C GLY A 22 8.59 -22.06 19.38
N LEU A 23 7.74 -21.35 20.14
CA LEU A 23 7.08 -21.88 21.34
C LEU A 23 5.75 -22.58 20.99
N THR A 24 4.98 -22.05 20.03
CA THR A 24 3.64 -22.55 19.66
C THR A 24 3.70 -23.43 18.41
N SER A 25 3.69 -24.74 18.58
CA SER A 25 3.72 -25.69 17.47
C SER A 25 2.36 -25.85 16.77
N SER A 26 1.87 -24.93 15.98
CA SER A 26 0.72 -25.05 15.06
C SER A 26 -0.69 -24.67 15.52
N HIS A 27 -0.93 -24.29 16.76
CA HIS A 27 -2.26 -23.88 17.23
C HIS A 27 -2.28 -22.37 17.51
N GLN A 28 -2.47 -21.59 16.44
CA GLN A 28 -2.56 -20.13 16.53
C GLN A 28 -3.96 -19.68 16.18
N THR A 29 -4.53 -18.80 17.02
CA THR A 29 -5.78 -18.11 16.72
C THR A 29 -5.46 -16.66 16.38
N VAL A 30 -5.77 -16.24 15.17
CA VAL A 30 -5.59 -14.86 14.71
C VAL A 30 -6.94 -14.17 14.73
N GLY A 31 -7.01 -13.02 15.39
CA GLY A 31 -8.18 -12.15 15.46
C GLY A 31 -7.75 -10.69 15.50
N ASN A 32 -8.67 -9.77 15.71
CA ASN A 32 -8.34 -8.38 15.97
C ASN A 32 -8.59 -8.04 17.44
N TRP A 33 -7.82 -7.09 17.97
CA TRP A 33 -8.09 -6.52 19.28
C TRP A 33 -9.47 -5.84 19.29
N PRO A 34 -10.23 -5.93 20.39
CA PRO A 34 -11.57 -5.32 20.46
C PRO A 34 -11.56 -3.83 20.14
N GLY A 35 -12.37 -3.42 19.13
CA GLY A 35 -12.55 -2.02 18.76
C GLY A 35 -11.45 -1.39 17.91
N VAL A 36 -10.42 -2.12 17.53
CA VAL A 36 -9.30 -1.63 16.70
C VAL A 36 -8.96 -2.61 15.56
N THR A 37 -8.14 -2.15 14.61
CA THR A 37 -7.71 -2.94 13.45
C THR A 37 -6.40 -3.70 13.66
N VAL A 38 -5.86 -3.67 14.87
CA VAL A 38 -4.60 -4.33 15.25
C VAL A 38 -4.83 -5.83 15.40
N GLU A 39 -3.95 -6.64 14.81
CA GLU A 39 -4.03 -8.10 14.89
C GLU A 39 -3.68 -8.60 16.30
N ARG A 40 -4.48 -9.53 16.82
CA ARG A 40 -4.23 -10.26 18.06
C ARG A 40 -3.89 -11.69 17.71
N ILE A 41 -2.71 -12.14 18.11
CA ILE A 41 -2.26 -13.52 17.90
C ILE A 41 -2.18 -14.20 19.27
N VAL A 42 -2.90 -15.31 19.42
CA VAL A 42 -2.90 -16.10 20.64
C VAL A 42 -2.51 -17.54 20.27
N GLY A 43 -1.61 -18.11 21.05
CA GLY A 43 -1.17 -19.48 20.89
C GLY A 43 -1.14 -20.20 22.22
N GLU A 44 -1.00 -21.52 22.17
CA GLU A 44 -0.91 -22.39 23.33
C GLU A 44 0.30 -23.32 23.18
N PHE A 45 0.99 -23.55 24.28
CA PHE A 45 2.03 -24.55 24.32
C PHE A 45 2.03 -25.27 25.68
N THR A 46 2.50 -26.49 25.70
CA THR A 46 2.57 -27.29 26.92
C THR A 46 4.02 -27.49 27.34
N TYR A 47 4.33 -27.15 28.61
CA TYR A 47 5.62 -27.46 29.21
C TYR A 47 5.42 -28.28 30.47
N LYS A 48 6.05 -29.50 30.52
CA LYS A 48 5.73 -30.56 31.50
C LYS A 48 4.21 -30.82 31.48
N ASP A 49 3.51 -30.61 32.59
CA ASP A 49 2.07 -30.87 32.75
C ASP A 49 1.25 -29.55 32.78
N ARG A 50 1.87 -28.44 32.42
CA ARG A 50 1.22 -27.11 32.43
C ARG A 50 0.94 -26.64 31.03
N GLU A 51 -0.31 -26.32 30.75
CA GLU A 51 -0.74 -25.62 29.55
C GLU A 51 -0.61 -24.11 29.77
N ILE A 52 0.08 -23.44 28.85
CA ILE A 52 0.39 -22.01 28.92
C ILE A 52 -0.15 -21.34 27.66
N THR A 53 -0.97 -20.33 27.89
CA THR A 53 -1.47 -19.47 26.81
C THR A 53 -0.51 -18.30 26.62
N ILE A 54 -0.07 -18.08 25.38
CA ILE A 54 0.82 -16.99 25.01
C ILE A 54 0.09 -15.99 24.11
N VAL A 55 0.21 -14.71 24.41
CA VAL A 55 -0.38 -13.60 23.64
C VAL A 55 0.74 -12.76 23.06
N ASP A 56 0.79 -12.61 21.73
CA ASP A 56 1.74 -11.72 21.07
C ASP A 56 1.16 -10.30 21.04
N LEU A 57 1.83 -9.37 21.73
CA LEU A 57 1.48 -7.96 21.71
C LEU A 57 2.15 -7.25 20.53
N PRO A 58 1.55 -6.18 20.00
CA PRO A 58 2.16 -5.38 18.95
C PRO A 58 3.58 -4.92 19.32
N GLY A 59 4.43 -4.75 18.31
CA GLY A 59 5.78 -4.22 18.51
C GLY A 59 5.76 -2.74 18.84
N ILE A 60 6.29 -2.36 19.99
CA ILE A 60 6.26 -1.00 20.51
C ILE A 60 7.63 -0.53 20.95
N TYR A 61 7.87 0.77 20.87
CA TYR A 61 9.11 1.37 21.36
C TYR A 61 8.95 1.99 22.75
N SER A 62 7.74 2.38 23.11
CA SER A 62 7.41 3.01 24.37
C SER A 62 5.99 2.68 24.80
N LEU A 63 5.75 2.68 26.10
CA LEU A 63 4.42 2.58 26.72
C LEU A 63 3.85 3.95 27.12
N GLN A 64 4.58 5.03 26.87
CA GLN A 64 4.10 6.37 27.17
C GLN A 64 2.97 6.77 26.23
N PRO A 65 1.81 7.17 26.74
CA PRO A 65 0.72 7.67 25.96
C PRO A 65 0.96 9.14 25.60
N SER A 66 1.67 9.40 24.52
CA SER A 66 1.65 10.73 23.91
C SER A 66 0.39 10.90 23.08
N SER A 67 -0.06 12.12 22.84
CA SER A 67 -1.13 12.42 21.87
C SER A 67 -0.83 11.91 20.46
N ALA A 68 0.41 11.48 20.22
CA ALA A 68 0.95 10.92 18.99
C ALA A 68 1.18 9.39 19.05
N SER A 69 0.83 8.69 20.17
CA SER A 69 1.05 7.24 20.28
C SER A 69 0.24 6.46 19.24
N SER A 70 0.85 5.40 18.72
CA SER A 70 0.22 4.51 17.75
C SER A 70 -0.93 3.70 18.38
N GLU A 71 -1.87 3.20 17.57
CA GLU A 71 -2.89 2.26 18.06
C GLU A 71 -2.24 1.03 18.73
N ASP A 72 -1.09 0.60 18.22
CA ASP A 72 -0.31 -0.52 18.73
C ASP A 72 0.22 -0.29 20.15
N GLU A 73 0.78 0.90 20.41
CA GLU A 73 1.28 1.27 21.75
C GLU A 73 0.16 1.34 22.78
N ARG A 74 -1.00 1.88 22.38
CA ARG A 74 -2.17 1.95 23.25
C ARG A 74 -2.70 0.54 23.58
N VAL A 75 -2.82 -0.33 22.58
CA VAL A 75 -3.31 -1.70 22.78
C VAL A 75 -2.38 -2.48 23.72
N ALA A 76 -1.07 -2.41 23.51
CA ALA A 76 -0.10 -3.11 24.34
C ALA A 76 -0.14 -2.60 25.79
N ARG A 77 -0.17 -1.28 26.00
CA ARG A 77 -0.27 -0.66 27.33
C ARG A 77 -1.56 -1.06 28.05
N ASP A 78 -2.70 -0.89 27.38
CA ASP A 78 -4.01 -1.16 27.99
C ASP A 78 -4.14 -2.64 28.38
N TYR A 79 -3.56 -3.55 27.59
CA TYR A 79 -3.53 -4.97 27.91
C TYR A 79 -2.68 -5.27 29.17
N ILE A 80 -1.51 -4.62 29.30
CA ILE A 80 -0.63 -4.78 30.48
C ILE A 80 -1.30 -4.18 31.73
N LEU A 81 -2.01 -3.04 31.58
CA LEU A 81 -2.70 -2.40 32.70
C LEU A 81 -3.91 -3.19 33.22
N GLN A 82 -4.56 -3.96 32.34
CA GLN A 82 -5.72 -4.79 32.72
C GLN A 82 -5.34 -6.09 33.44
N ASP A 83 -4.05 -6.36 33.69
CA ASP A 83 -3.54 -7.56 34.35
C ASP A 83 -4.13 -8.88 33.75
N GLU A 84 -4.33 -8.89 32.40
CA GLU A 84 -4.81 -10.08 31.72
C GLU A 84 -3.73 -11.18 31.67
N ALA A 85 -2.46 -10.80 31.56
CA ALA A 85 -1.32 -11.71 31.62
C ALA A 85 -0.71 -11.77 33.02
N GLU A 86 -0.41 -12.98 33.50
CA GLU A 86 0.26 -13.18 34.80
C GLU A 86 1.76 -12.89 34.73
N LEU A 87 2.38 -13.03 33.55
CA LEU A 87 3.81 -12.85 33.35
C LEU A 87 4.07 -12.17 31.99
N ILE A 88 4.96 -11.20 31.98
CA ILE A 88 5.43 -10.53 30.78
C ILE A 88 6.76 -11.14 30.31
N VAL A 89 6.86 -11.53 29.06
CA VAL A 89 8.08 -11.96 28.39
C VAL A 89 8.56 -10.83 27.50
N ASN A 90 9.51 -10.03 27.98
CA ASN A 90 10.05 -8.90 27.25
C ASN A 90 11.24 -9.30 26.41
N ILE A 91 11.10 -9.23 25.07
CA ILE A 91 12.15 -9.59 24.12
C ILE A 91 12.97 -8.35 23.76
N VAL A 92 14.27 -8.51 23.90
CA VAL A 92 15.29 -7.47 23.69
C VAL A 92 16.28 -7.95 22.66
N ASP A 93 16.60 -7.13 21.66
CA ASP A 93 17.66 -7.39 20.71
C ASP A 93 19.04 -7.16 21.36
N ALA A 94 19.82 -8.21 21.50
CA ALA A 94 21.14 -8.18 22.10
C ALA A 94 22.14 -7.34 21.29
N SER A 95 21.95 -7.17 19.99
CA SER A 95 22.82 -6.35 19.14
C SER A 95 22.61 -4.85 19.35
N ASN A 96 21.41 -4.45 19.84
CA ASN A 96 20.99 -3.06 20.09
C ASN A 96 20.44 -2.89 21.53
N LEU A 97 21.19 -3.36 22.52
CA LEU A 97 20.72 -3.51 23.88
C LEU A 97 20.23 -2.19 24.50
N GLU A 98 21.04 -1.12 24.42
CA GLU A 98 20.70 0.19 24.99
C GLU A 98 19.34 0.70 24.57
N ARG A 99 19.04 0.63 23.26
CA ARG A 99 17.77 1.12 22.75
C ARG A 99 16.58 0.25 23.16
N ASN A 100 16.76 -1.06 23.19
CA ASN A 100 15.68 -1.99 23.54
C ASN A 100 15.35 -1.96 25.04
N LEU A 101 16.33 -1.64 25.89
CA LEU A 101 16.13 -1.53 27.33
C LEU A 101 15.26 -0.33 27.73
N TYR A 102 15.03 0.66 26.87
CA TYR A 102 14.14 1.78 27.19
C TYR A 102 12.71 1.31 27.48
N LEU A 103 12.17 0.39 26.65
CA LEU A 103 10.88 -0.24 26.93
C LEU A 103 10.93 -1.08 28.22
N THR A 104 12.06 -1.75 28.47
CA THR A 104 12.26 -2.52 29.69
C THR A 104 12.18 -1.64 30.95
N THR A 105 12.72 -0.42 30.92
CA THR A 105 12.61 0.52 32.04
C THR A 105 11.16 0.86 32.37
N GLN A 106 10.35 1.10 31.38
CA GLN A 106 8.92 1.40 31.57
C GLN A 106 8.14 0.21 32.13
N LEU A 107 8.48 -1.02 31.74
CA LEU A 107 7.90 -2.23 32.32
C LEU A 107 8.33 -2.41 33.79
N LEU A 108 9.57 -2.05 34.14
CA LEU A 108 10.05 -2.08 35.51
C LEU A 108 9.34 -1.01 36.39
N GLU A 109 9.09 0.17 35.87
CA GLU A 109 8.30 1.22 36.50
C GLU A 109 6.85 0.79 36.77
N MET A 110 6.27 0.03 35.80
CA MET A 110 4.93 -0.55 35.99
C MET A 110 4.86 -1.67 37.02
N GLN A 111 6.01 -2.15 37.51
CA GLN A 111 6.11 -3.21 38.52
C GLN A 111 5.33 -4.48 38.15
N VAL A 112 5.50 -4.95 36.90
CA VAL A 112 4.88 -6.18 36.41
C VAL A 112 5.82 -7.38 36.55
N PRO A 113 5.34 -8.59 36.86
CA PRO A 113 6.15 -9.81 36.81
C PRO A 113 6.68 -10.00 35.39
N MET A 114 8.01 -10.10 35.21
CA MET A 114 8.59 -10.18 33.89
C MET A 114 9.86 -11.02 33.82
N ILE A 115 10.12 -11.53 32.62
CA ILE A 115 11.38 -12.14 32.21
C ILE A 115 11.91 -11.34 31.01
N VAL A 116 13.17 -11.01 31.01
CA VAL A 116 13.85 -10.40 29.85
C VAL A 116 14.50 -11.50 29.03
N VAL A 117 14.24 -11.50 27.73
CA VAL A 117 14.75 -12.46 26.77
C VAL A 117 15.71 -11.77 25.82
N LEU A 118 17.00 -12.04 25.95
CA LEU A 118 18.03 -11.54 25.04
C LEU A 118 18.05 -12.38 23.78
N ASN A 119 17.45 -11.90 22.71
CA ASN A 119 17.47 -12.57 21.40
C ASN A 119 18.60 -12.04 20.52
N MET A 120 18.89 -12.72 19.42
CA MET A 120 19.93 -12.36 18.45
C MET A 120 21.35 -12.33 19.04
N LEU A 121 21.65 -13.23 20.00
CA LEU A 121 22.99 -13.35 20.56
C LEU A 121 24.06 -13.68 19.53
N ASP A 122 23.70 -14.39 18.46
CA ASP A 122 24.58 -14.67 17.34
C ASP A 122 24.94 -13.40 16.55
N MET A 123 24.01 -12.47 16.40
CA MET A 123 24.26 -11.16 15.80
C MET A 123 25.14 -10.30 16.72
N ALA A 124 24.85 -10.28 18.01
CA ALA A 124 25.71 -9.59 19.00
C ALA A 124 27.15 -10.14 18.97
N ALA A 125 27.31 -11.46 18.94
CA ALA A 125 28.62 -12.11 18.83
C ALA A 125 29.33 -11.77 17.50
N ALA A 126 28.61 -11.69 16.38
CA ALA A 126 29.16 -11.25 15.09
C ALA A 126 29.64 -9.79 15.14
N HIS A 127 29.02 -8.94 15.97
CA HIS A 127 29.45 -7.57 16.23
C HIS A 127 30.49 -7.47 17.37
N GLN A 128 31.09 -8.60 17.77
CA GLN A 128 32.08 -8.70 18.85
C GLN A 128 31.56 -8.18 20.20
N ILE A 129 30.25 -8.26 20.39
CA ILE A 129 29.58 -7.90 21.64
C ILE A 129 29.28 -9.21 22.41
N GLU A 130 29.84 -9.31 23.60
CA GLU A 130 29.54 -10.40 24.53
C GLU A 130 28.76 -9.81 25.73
N ILE A 131 27.58 -10.35 25.98
CA ILE A 131 26.70 -9.91 27.06
C ILE A 131 26.63 -11.01 28.10
N ASP A 132 26.85 -10.64 29.37
CA ASP A 132 26.67 -11.53 30.51
C ASP A 132 25.21 -11.43 31.02
N PRO A 133 24.36 -12.46 30.80
CA PRO A 133 22.97 -12.40 31.23
C PRO A 133 22.80 -12.33 32.74
N HIS A 134 23.75 -12.87 33.53
CA HIS A 134 23.67 -12.81 34.97
C HIS A 134 23.89 -11.39 35.52
N LYS A 135 24.89 -10.70 35.02
CA LYS A 135 25.12 -9.30 35.40
C LYS A 135 23.98 -8.39 34.99
N LEU A 136 23.42 -8.63 33.79
CA LEU A 136 22.25 -7.88 33.35
C LEU A 136 21.02 -8.18 34.21
N SER A 137 20.84 -9.45 34.63
CA SER A 137 19.78 -9.84 35.56
C SER A 137 19.92 -9.16 36.95
N GLU A 138 21.13 -9.03 37.43
CA GLU A 138 21.41 -8.26 38.70
C GLU A 138 21.06 -6.77 38.55
N ALA A 139 21.42 -6.17 37.38
CA ALA A 139 21.14 -4.76 37.12
C ALA A 139 19.66 -4.45 36.94
N LEU A 140 18.91 -5.35 36.27
CA LEU A 140 17.46 -5.20 36.00
C LEU A 140 16.57 -5.70 37.14
N GLY A 141 17.11 -6.52 38.04
CA GLY A 141 16.35 -7.11 39.16
C GLY A 141 15.34 -8.19 38.74
N CYS A 142 15.42 -8.71 37.48
CA CYS A 142 14.56 -9.74 36.95
C CYS A 142 15.36 -10.81 36.18
N PRO A 143 14.81 -12.03 35.94
CA PRO A 143 15.53 -13.06 35.19
C PRO A 143 15.81 -12.62 33.74
N VAL A 144 17.03 -12.89 33.27
CA VAL A 144 17.47 -12.61 31.91
C VAL A 144 17.91 -13.93 31.27
N ILE A 145 17.30 -14.29 30.14
CA ILE A 145 17.57 -15.53 29.41
C ILE A 145 18.06 -15.20 28.02
N GLY A 146 19.21 -15.75 27.65
CA GLY A 146 19.76 -15.59 26.29
C GLY A 146 19.24 -16.64 25.34
N ILE A 147 18.81 -16.22 24.14
CA ILE A 147 18.32 -17.11 23.10
C ILE A 147 18.82 -16.71 21.69
N VAL A 148 18.69 -17.66 20.75
CA VAL A 148 18.71 -17.40 19.32
C VAL A 148 17.42 -17.99 18.73
N ALA A 149 16.35 -17.22 18.72
CA ALA A 149 15.01 -17.70 18.37
C ALA A 149 14.96 -18.35 16.98
N ALA A 150 15.66 -17.79 15.99
CA ALA A 150 15.74 -18.31 14.62
C ALA A 150 16.39 -19.71 14.53
N LYS A 151 17.17 -20.11 15.53
CA LYS A 151 17.86 -21.41 15.62
C LYS A 151 17.29 -22.31 16.73
N GLU A 152 16.21 -21.87 17.37
CA GLU A 152 15.56 -22.57 18.50
C GLU A 152 16.52 -22.83 19.70
N GLN A 153 17.60 -22.07 19.81
CA GLN A 153 18.56 -22.20 20.90
C GLN A 153 18.12 -21.39 22.12
N GLY A 154 18.20 -21.99 23.32
CA GLY A 154 17.80 -21.35 24.58
C GLY A 154 16.30 -21.41 24.89
N LEU A 155 15.46 -22.01 24.01
CA LEU A 155 14.01 -22.08 24.23
C LEU A 155 13.62 -22.98 25.42
N LYS A 156 14.39 -24.04 25.67
CA LYS A 156 14.13 -24.95 26.82
C LYS A 156 14.38 -24.25 28.13
N GLU A 157 15.46 -23.50 28.20
CA GLU A 157 15.85 -22.69 29.36
C GLU A 157 14.81 -21.59 29.61
N LEU A 158 14.29 -20.96 28.55
CA LEU A 158 13.21 -20.00 28.66
C LEU A 158 11.91 -20.63 29.18
N CYS A 159 11.50 -21.79 28.65
CA CYS A 159 10.32 -22.51 29.17
C CYS A 159 10.46 -22.88 30.64
N ALA A 160 11.66 -23.29 31.07
CA ALA A 160 11.93 -23.59 32.48
C ALA A 160 11.84 -22.34 33.35
N ALA A 161 12.32 -21.18 32.87
CA ALA A 161 12.24 -19.91 33.58
C ALA A 161 10.79 -19.41 33.67
N ILE A 162 10.01 -19.55 32.60
CA ILE A 162 8.56 -19.22 32.59
C ILE A 162 7.82 -20.07 33.62
N ASP A 163 8.04 -21.39 33.64
CA ASP A 163 7.41 -22.31 34.58
C ASP A 163 7.74 -21.93 36.04
N ALA A 164 9.02 -21.66 36.32
CA ALA A 164 9.48 -21.26 37.64
C ALA A 164 8.89 -19.90 38.11
N GLN A 165 8.76 -18.93 37.18
CA GLN A 165 8.14 -17.64 37.48
C GLN A 165 6.63 -17.74 37.70
N LEU A 166 5.94 -18.60 36.96
CA LEU A 166 4.50 -18.85 37.15
C LEU A 166 4.20 -19.57 38.49
N ASP A 167 5.19 -20.29 39.07
CA ASP A 167 5.07 -20.87 40.41
C ASP A 167 5.26 -19.85 41.54
N ASP A 168 6.23 -18.95 41.37
CA ASP A 168 6.57 -17.88 42.34
C ASP A 168 6.74 -16.57 41.60
N LEU A 169 5.60 -15.87 41.36
CA LEU A 169 5.58 -14.58 40.66
C LEU A 169 6.33 -13.53 41.42
N ARG A 170 7.53 -13.17 40.96
CA ARG A 170 8.35 -12.12 41.53
C ARG A 170 8.22 -10.83 40.73
N ILE A 171 7.83 -9.79 41.43
CA ILE A 171 7.80 -8.44 40.85
C ILE A 171 9.22 -7.86 41.01
N PRO A 172 9.89 -7.40 39.94
CA PRO A 172 11.19 -6.79 40.02
C PRO A 172 11.11 -5.46 40.81
N LYS A 173 12.15 -5.16 41.55
CA LYS A 173 12.27 -3.83 42.15
C LYS A 173 12.61 -2.81 41.09
N ASN A 174 11.92 -1.69 41.06
CA ASN A 174 12.28 -0.60 40.17
C ASN A 174 13.70 -0.07 40.51
N PRO A 175 14.69 -0.24 39.62
CA PRO A 175 16.03 0.25 39.83
C PRO A 175 16.20 1.74 39.51
N ILE A 176 15.17 2.38 38.94
CA ILE A 176 15.20 3.78 38.54
C ILE A 176 14.85 4.65 39.71
N VAL A 177 15.77 5.52 40.07
CA VAL A 177 15.61 6.47 41.19
C VAL A 177 15.76 7.88 40.64
N PHE A 178 14.68 8.66 40.73
CA PHE A 178 14.68 10.07 40.34
C PHE A 178 15.35 10.95 41.37
N ALA A 179 15.49 12.24 41.10
CA ALA A 179 16.01 13.20 42.07
C ALA A 179 15.10 13.25 43.31
N ASP A 180 15.69 13.52 44.50
CA ASP A 180 15.00 13.44 45.79
C ASP A 180 13.69 14.25 45.86
N ASP A 181 13.63 15.38 45.18
CA ASP A 181 12.44 16.24 45.08
C ASP A 181 11.36 15.67 44.19
N VAL A 182 11.73 15.00 43.10
CA VAL A 182 10.79 14.30 42.21
C VAL A 182 10.24 13.05 42.90
N GLU A 183 11.11 12.31 43.63
CA GLU A 183 10.68 11.15 44.43
C GLU A 183 9.72 11.55 45.56
N ALA A 184 9.96 12.68 46.20
CA ALA A 184 9.06 13.20 47.23
C ALA A 184 7.69 13.57 46.64
N ALA A 185 7.67 14.27 45.51
CA ALA A 185 6.45 14.61 44.80
C ALA A 185 5.70 13.35 44.30
N ARG A 186 6.42 12.36 43.74
CA ARG A 186 5.87 11.07 43.32
C ARG A 186 5.19 10.35 44.51
N ALA A 187 5.86 10.25 45.62
CA ALA A 187 5.34 9.58 46.84
C ALA A 187 4.09 10.27 47.39
N GLU A 188 4.05 11.61 47.36
CA GLU A 188 2.91 12.40 47.82
C GLU A 188 1.71 12.23 46.90
N ILE A 189 1.90 12.31 45.57
CA ILE A 189 0.87 12.07 44.58
C ILE A 189 0.35 10.62 44.65
N ALA A 190 1.25 9.63 44.75
CA ALA A 190 0.88 8.24 44.90
C ALA A 190 0.01 7.98 46.14
N LYS A 191 0.30 8.66 47.23
CA LYS A 191 -0.51 8.59 48.46
C LYS A 191 -1.92 9.16 48.28
N LEU A 192 -2.05 10.29 47.55
CA LEU A 192 -3.33 10.91 47.25
C LEU A 192 -4.17 10.01 46.32
N LEU A 193 -3.56 9.41 45.29
CA LEU A 193 -4.19 8.50 44.38
C LEU A 193 -4.62 7.18 45.05
N SER A 194 -3.76 6.63 45.94
CA SER A 194 -4.08 5.42 46.70
C SER A 194 -5.28 5.64 47.63
N ALA A 195 -5.41 6.83 48.23
CA ALA A 195 -6.56 7.20 49.07
C ALA A 195 -7.89 7.20 48.24
N GLN A 196 -7.82 7.46 46.96
CA GLN A 196 -8.93 7.41 46.01
C GLN A 196 -9.08 6.04 45.32
N LYS A 197 -8.34 5.00 45.80
CA LYS A 197 -8.35 3.62 45.25
C LYS A 197 -7.95 3.51 43.77
N VAL A 198 -7.05 4.37 43.33
CA VAL A 198 -6.43 4.25 42.01
C VAL A 198 -5.47 3.07 42.03
N GLU A 199 -5.63 2.13 41.12
CA GLU A 199 -4.69 1.02 40.97
C GLU A 199 -3.34 1.52 40.45
N ARG A 200 -2.23 0.87 40.86
CA ARG A 200 -0.85 1.24 40.47
C ARG A 200 -0.54 2.73 40.70
N ALA A 201 -0.90 3.26 41.85
CA ALA A 201 -0.82 4.67 42.19
C ALA A 201 0.59 5.27 42.00
N GLU A 202 1.68 4.50 42.24
CA GLU A 202 3.06 4.97 42.07
C GLU A 202 3.36 5.20 40.56
N TRP A 203 3.03 4.27 39.70
CA TRP A 203 3.20 4.42 38.26
C TRP A 203 2.31 5.55 37.71
N THR A 204 1.06 5.64 38.18
CA THR A 204 0.14 6.72 37.79
C THR A 204 0.68 8.08 38.17
N ALA A 205 1.32 8.19 39.35
CA ALA A 205 1.97 9.42 39.78
C ALA A 205 3.14 9.82 38.85
N GLU A 206 3.95 8.86 38.42
CA GLU A 206 5.04 9.09 37.46
C GLU A 206 4.49 9.62 36.13
N GLN A 207 3.44 9.02 35.60
CA GLN A 207 2.83 9.44 34.30
C GLN A 207 2.22 10.86 34.40
N LEU A 208 1.61 11.21 35.57
CA LEU A 208 1.07 12.54 35.76
C LEU A 208 2.18 13.60 35.91
N LEU A 209 3.32 13.26 36.54
CA LEU A 209 4.49 14.14 36.61
C LEU A 209 5.11 14.43 35.26
N GLU A 210 5.05 13.46 34.32
CA GLU A 210 5.48 13.62 32.93
C GLU A 210 4.50 14.39 32.03
N GLY A 211 3.33 14.77 32.57
CA GLY A 211 2.34 15.55 31.83
C GLY A 211 1.54 14.74 30.81
N ASP A 212 1.34 13.45 31.05
CA ASP A 212 0.66 12.54 30.16
C ASP A 212 -0.83 12.84 30.01
N ALA A 213 -1.20 13.42 28.88
CA ALA A 213 -2.59 13.73 28.52
C ALA A 213 -3.49 12.47 28.34
N GLY A 214 -2.91 11.28 28.11
CA GLY A 214 -3.64 10.03 27.93
C GLY A 214 -4.21 9.44 29.20
N MET A 215 -3.76 9.91 30.37
CA MET A 215 -4.26 9.44 31.67
C MET A 215 -5.67 9.93 32.00
N GLY A 216 -6.19 10.94 31.29
CA GLY A 216 -7.50 11.51 31.55
C GLY A 216 -8.67 10.50 31.48
N ASP A 217 -8.57 9.52 30.57
CA ASP A 217 -9.59 8.45 30.46
C ASP A 217 -9.48 7.41 31.57
N TYR A 218 -8.27 7.14 32.04
CA TYR A 218 -7.98 6.20 33.13
C TYR A 218 -8.38 6.76 34.50
N LEU A 219 -8.28 8.08 34.67
CA LEU A 219 -8.58 8.79 35.92
C LEU A 219 -9.98 9.43 35.98
N LYS A 220 -10.93 8.96 35.14
CA LYS A 220 -12.30 9.49 35.16
C LYS A 220 -12.95 9.35 36.55
N GLY A 221 -13.30 10.49 37.15
CA GLY A 221 -13.93 10.53 38.48
C GLY A 221 -12.95 10.64 39.67
N VAL A 222 -11.67 10.75 39.41
CA VAL A 222 -10.65 11.01 40.44
C VAL A 222 -10.48 12.52 40.62
N ASP A 223 -10.43 13.00 41.85
CA ASP A 223 -10.14 14.43 42.12
C ASP A 223 -8.62 14.68 42.05
N LEU A 224 -8.20 15.42 41.06
CA LEU A 224 -6.80 15.74 40.78
C LEU A 224 -6.39 17.14 41.30
N THR A 225 -7.27 17.90 41.98
CA THR A 225 -7.04 19.29 42.32
C THR A 225 -5.76 19.50 43.18
N GLU A 226 -5.49 18.62 44.12
CA GLU A 226 -4.26 18.70 44.96
C GLU A 226 -3.06 18.14 44.15
N VAL A 227 -3.27 17.13 43.31
CA VAL A 227 -2.21 16.55 42.46
C VAL A 227 -1.70 17.59 41.47
N ASP A 228 -2.60 18.34 40.81
CA ASP A 228 -2.23 19.39 39.86
C ASP A 228 -1.41 20.51 40.52
N LYS A 229 -1.63 20.81 41.78
CA LYS A 229 -0.81 21.80 42.53
C LYS A 229 0.61 21.30 42.72
N ILE A 230 0.77 20.05 43.16
CA ILE A 230 2.10 19.44 43.37
C ILE A 230 2.85 19.39 42.02
N ILE A 231 2.18 19.00 40.96
CA ILE A 231 2.77 18.96 39.60
C ILE A 231 3.20 20.36 39.16
N ALA A 232 2.36 21.38 39.37
CA ALA A 232 2.69 22.75 39.00
C ALA A 232 3.90 23.29 39.79
N GLU A 233 4.00 22.98 41.11
CA GLU A 233 5.11 23.39 41.96
C GLU A 233 6.43 22.74 41.51
N ILE A 234 6.46 21.44 41.28
CA ILE A 234 7.65 20.74 40.85
C ILE A 234 8.07 21.13 39.44
N ASN A 235 7.11 21.28 38.52
CA ASN A 235 7.38 21.68 37.15
C ASN A 235 7.95 23.11 37.07
N GLN A 236 7.49 24.02 37.93
CA GLN A 236 8.06 25.37 38.02
C GLN A 236 9.52 25.33 38.46
N LYS A 237 9.90 24.40 39.34
CA LYS A 237 11.27 24.21 39.79
C LYS A 237 12.21 23.74 38.67
N TYR A 238 11.68 22.96 37.73
CA TYR A 238 12.40 22.47 36.54
C TYR A 238 12.20 23.37 35.29
N ASN A 239 11.71 24.60 35.46
CA ASN A 239 11.46 25.57 34.38
C ASN A 239 10.52 25.06 33.28
N GLY A 240 9.68 24.09 33.55
CA GLY A 240 8.75 23.48 32.58
C GLY A 240 9.28 22.24 31.88
N ASP A 241 10.51 21.79 32.16
CA ASP A 241 11.20 20.67 31.48
C ASP A 241 11.35 19.45 32.42
N LEU A 242 10.37 19.19 33.29
CA LEU A 242 10.39 18.06 34.22
C LEU A 242 10.39 16.71 33.47
N ASP A 243 9.63 16.59 32.40
CA ASP A 243 9.56 15.42 31.54
C ASP A 243 10.94 15.08 30.95
N ILE A 244 11.70 16.09 30.52
CA ILE A 244 13.07 15.93 30.02
C ILE A 244 14.00 15.42 31.12
N ALA A 245 13.89 15.98 32.35
CA ALA A 245 14.71 15.55 33.46
C ALA A 245 14.43 14.10 33.87
N MET A 246 13.17 13.66 33.84
CA MET A 246 12.79 12.27 34.11
C MET A 246 13.28 11.32 33.00
N ALA A 247 13.18 11.74 31.74
CA ALA A 247 13.71 10.98 30.61
C ALA A 247 15.23 10.79 30.69
N ASP A 248 15.98 11.82 31.07
CA ASP A 248 17.45 11.76 31.24
C ASP A 248 17.87 10.71 32.28
N VAL A 249 17.12 10.54 33.35
CA VAL A 249 17.40 9.50 34.36
C VAL A 249 17.25 8.11 33.75
N ARG A 250 16.17 7.86 32.97
CA ARG A 250 15.98 6.58 32.28
C ARG A 250 17.09 6.32 31.25
N TYR A 251 17.47 7.32 30.46
CA TYR A 251 18.58 7.18 29.51
C TYR A 251 19.91 6.90 30.19
N SER A 252 20.17 7.53 31.37
CA SER A 252 21.34 7.26 32.17
C SER A 252 21.38 5.82 32.67
N PHE A 253 20.25 5.29 33.15
CA PHE A 253 20.13 3.89 33.55
C PHE A 253 20.32 2.93 32.34
N VAL A 254 19.67 3.22 31.21
CA VAL A 254 19.76 2.43 29.98
C VAL A 254 21.19 2.37 29.43
N SER A 255 22.01 3.40 29.66
CA SER A 255 23.43 3.41 29.28
C SER A 255 24.32 2.66 30.31
N GLN A 256 23.99 2.72 31.58
CA GLN A 256 24.82 2.13 32.66
C GLN A 256 24.61 0.61 32.78
N ALA A 257 23.37 0.11 32.67
CA ALA A 257 23.06 -1.31 32.81
C ALA A 257 23.76 -2.19 31.75
N PRO A 258 23.80 -1.84 30.45
CA PRO A 258 24.63 -2.53 29.48
C PRO A 258 26.12 -2.39 29.72
N ALA A 259 26.60 -1.20 30.09
CA ALA A 259 28.04 -0.97 30.33
C ALA A 259 28.61 -1.89 31.39
N ALA A 260 27.82 -2.26 32.42
CA ALA A 260 28.23 -3.21 33.46
C ALA A 260 28.20 -4.68 32.99
N SER A 261 27.37 -5.04 32.02
CA SER A 261 27.11 -6.42 31.58
C SER A 261 27.68 -6.77 30.23
N MET A 262 28.13 -5.78 29.44
CA MET A 262 28.58 -5.94 28.06
C MET A 262 30.07 -5.73 27.90
N ILE A 263 30.77 -6.65 27.27
CA ILE A 263 32.18 -6.55 26.90
C ILE A 263 32.28 -6.42 25.38
N ARG A 264 32.80 -5.29 24.90
CA ARG A 264 33.15 -5.12 23.49
C ARG A 264 34.60 -5.60 23.28
N LYS A 265 34.80 -6.68 22.50
CA LYS A 265 36.12 -7.32 22.31
C LYS A 265 36.98 -6.70 21.20
N GLY A 266 36.51 -5.64 20.52
CA GLY A 266 37.23 -5.02 19.41
C GLY A 266 36.66 -3.66 18.98
N GLU A 267 37.42 -2.94 18.16
CA GLU A 267 36.88 -1.84 17.37
C GLU A 267 35.86 -2.38 16.40
N ILE A 268 34.71 -1.71 16.26
CA ILE A 268 33.63 -2.10 15.35
C ILE A 268 34.20 -2.03 13.91
N ASP A 269 34.59 -3.17 13.36
CA ASP A 269 34.89 -3.23 11.92
C ASP A 269 33.57 -2.89 11.20
N GLN A 270 33.63 -1.91 10.28
CA GLN A 270 32.45 -1.45 9.56
C GLN A 270 31.81 -2.65 8.88
N SER A 271 30.58 -2.99 9.29
CA SER A 271 29.84 -4.09 8.69
C SER A 271 29.66 -3.83 7.19
N THR A 272 29.46 -4.88 6.42
CA THR A 272 29.15 -4.73 4.98
C THR A 272 27.91 -3.84 4.80
N THR A 273 26.96 -3.90 5.73
CA THR A 273 25.80 -3.00 5.79
C THR A 273 26.23 -1.54 5.89
N ASP A 274 27.14 -1.18 6.79
CA ASP A 274 27.57 0.21 6.97
C ASP A 274 28.29 0.76 5.74
N LYS A 275 29.05 -0.08 5.04
CA LYS A 275 29.73 0.31 3.79
C LYS A 275 28.75 0.60 2.68
N ILE A 276 27.70 -0.23 2.53
CA ILE A 276 26.63 -0.02 1.57
C ILE A 276 25.82 1.22 1.95
N ASP A 277 25.49 1.39 3.24
CA ASP A 277 24.68 2.49 3.73
C ASP A 277 25.34 3.86 3.55
N LYS A 278 26.66 3.95 3.63
CA LYS A 278 27.40 5.19 3.27
C LYS A 278 27.10 5.69 1.86
N ILE A 279 26.82 4.77 0.92
CA ILE A 279 26.53 5.08 -0.48
C ILE A 279 25.02 5.30 -0.64
N VAL A 280 24.21 4.34 -0.16
CA VAL A 280 22.75 4.31 -0.37
C VAL A 280 22.03 5.42 0.40
N LEU A 281 22.47 5.74 1.61
CA LEU A 281 21.89 6.82 2.43
C LEU A 281 22.55 8.18 2.18
N ASN A 282 23.45 8.27 1.22
CA ASN A 282 24.08 9.54 0.88
C ASN A 282 23.04 10.54 0.37
N ARG A 283 23.12 11.77 0.85
CA ARG A 283 22.16 12.86 0.54
C ARG A 283 21.96 13.11 -0.96
N TRP A 284 23.00 12.95 -1.78
CA TRP A 284 22.98 13.22 -3.21
C TRP A 284 22.80 11.97 -4.05
N LEU A 285 23.42 10.86 -3.63
CA LEU A 285 23.38 9.59 -4.35
C LEU A 285 22.18 8.74 -4.00
N GLY A 286 21.58 8.91 -2.82
CA GLY A 286 20.47 8.08 -2.36
C GLY A 286 19.24 8.14 -3.29
N ILE A 287 18.85 9.34 -3.77
CA ILE A 287 17.71 9.48 -4.68
C ILE A 287 18.00 8.85 -6.05
N PRO A 288 19.12 9.13 -6.75
CA PRO A 288 19.45 8.43 -7.98
C PRO A 288 19.53 6.90 -7.84
N ILE A 289 20.15 6.39 -6.77
CA ILE A 289 20.23 4.95 -6.51
C ILE A 289 18.82 4.36 -6.31
N PHE A 290 18.00 5.03 -5.53
CA PHE A 290 16.60 4.62 -5.34
C PHE A 290 15.85 4.54 -6.67
N LEU A 291 15.92 5.58 -7.49
CA LEU A 291 15.26 5.61 -8.80
C LEU A 291 15.78 4.50 -9.71
N PHE A 292 17.10 4.23 -9.69
CA PHE A 292 17.71 3.16 -10.45
C PHE A 292 17.23 1.76 -10.00
N ILE A 293 17.13 1.51 -8.70
CA ILE A 293 16.62 0.22 -8.18
C ILE A 293 15.14 0.04 -8.52
N MET A 294 14.34 1.11 -8.40
CA MET A 294 12.95 1.07 -8.82
C MET A 294 12.80 0.84 -10.32
N TYR A 295 13.64 1.46 -11.13
CA TYR A 295 13.71 1.22 -12.56
C TYR A 295 14.01 -0.25 -12.88
N LEU A 296 15.01 -0.86 -12.24
CA LEU A 296 15.29 -2.29 -12.38
C LEU A 296 14.11 -3.17 -11.96
N MET A 297 13.41 -2.80 -10.87
CA MET A 297 12.21 -3.50 -10.43
C MET A 297 11.11 -3.44 -11.51
N PHE A 298 10.89 -2.29 -12.13
CA PHE A 298 9.89 -2.15 -13.18
C PHE A 298 10.27 -2.91 -14.45
N ILE A 299 11.54 -2.83 -14.90
CA ILE A 299 12.03 -3.63 -16.03
C ILE A 299 11.78 -5.12 -15.75
N PHE A 300 12.19 -5.62 -14.59
CA PHE A 300 11.98 -7.00 -14.22
C PHE A 300 10.50 -7.38 -14.25
N SER A 301 9.64 -6.56 -13.67
CA SER A 301 8.22 -6.87 -13.52
C SER A 301 7.45 -6.78 -14.85
N ILE A 302 7.73 -5.76 -15.65
CA ILE A 302 7.02 -5.53 -16.89
C ILE A 302 7.57 -6.48 -17.98
N ASN A 303 8.88 -6.45 -18.23
CA ASN A 303 9.43 -7.15 -19.40
C ASN A 303 9.41 -8.68 -19.22
N ILE A 304 9.81 -9.19 -18.05
CA ILE A 304 9.70 -10.64 -17.79
C ILE A 304 8.23 -11.04 -17.64
N GLY A 305 7.41 -10.19 -17.01
CA GLY A 305 5.98 -10.46 -16.84
C GLY A 305 5.24 -10.50 -18.18
N SER A 306 5.51 -9.54 -19.07
CA SER A 306 4.83 -9.45 -20.37
C SER A 306 5.17 -10.63 -21.29
N ALA A 307 6.37 -11.19 -21.19
CA ALA A 307 6.74 -12.37 -21.99
C ALA A 307 5.81 -13.57 -21.80
N PHE A 308 5.06 -13.61 -20.70
CA PHE A 308 4.11 -14.68 -20.42
C PHE A 308 2.64 -14.25 -20.65
N ILE A 309 2.35 -13.01 -20.99
CA ILE A 309 0.97 -12.54 -21.16
C ILE A 309 0.26 -13.33 -22.25
N ASP A 310 0.85 -13.44 -23.43
CA ASP A 310 0.27 -14.12 -24.59
C ASP A 310 0.02 -15.58 -24.33
N PHE A 311 0.90 -16.24 -23.56
CA PHE A 311 0.67 -17.62 -23.16
C PHE A 311 -0.63 -17.77 -22.37
N PHE A 312 -0.87 -16.90 -21.38
CA PHE A 312 -2.08 -16.95 -20.59
C PHE A 312 -3.30 -16.52 -21.41
N ASP A 313 -3.16 -15.51 -22.26
CA ASP A 313 -4.22 -14.99 -23.08
C ASP A 313 -4.72 -16.03 -24.10
N ILE A 314 -3.81 -16.58 -24.91
CA ILE A 314 -4.14 -17.58 -25.92
C ILE A 314 -4.69 -18.85 -25.26
N LEU A 315 -4.04 -19.34 -24.19
CA LEU A 315 -4.45 -20.59 -23.55
C LEU A 315 -5.82 -20.48 -22.87
N PHE A 316 -6.05 -19.43 -22.10
CA PHE A 316 -7.32 -19.23 -21.39
C PHE A 316 -8.43 -18.80 -22.35
N GLY A 317 -8.12 -18.01 -23.36
CA GLY A 317 -9.03 -17.68 -24.47
C GLY A 317 -9.49 -18.91 -25.22
N ALA A 318 -8.55 -19.78 -25.61
CA ALA A 318 -8.87 -21.04 -26.29
C ALA A 318 -9.73 -21.99 -25.43
N ILE A 319 -9.50 -22.06 -24.11
CA ILE A 319 -10.25 -22.95 -23.21
C ILE A 319 -11.63 -22.36 -22.86
N PHE A 320 -11.65 -21.14 -22.30
CA PHE A 320 -12.83 -20.58 -21.63
C PHE A 320 -13.72 -19.74 -22.57
N VAL A 321 -13.17 -19.16 -23.63
CA VAL A 321 -13.95 -18.38 -24.61
C VAL A 321 -14.28 -19.22 -25.82
N GLN A 322 -13.29 -19.58 -26.63
CA GLN A 322 -13.52 -20.27 -27.90
C GLN A 322 -13.98 -21.72 -27.72
N GLY A 323 -13.23 -22.50 -26.89
CA GLY A 323 -13.53 -23.92 -26.66
C GLY A 323 -14.88 -24.13 -25.99
N PHE A 324 -15.11 -23.35 -24.90
CA PHE A 324 -16.38 -23.42 -24.19
C PHE A 324 -17.53 -22.82 -24.98
N GLY A 325 -17.30 -21.74 -25.75
CA GLY A 325 -18.26 -21.16 -26.68
C GLY A 325 -18.70 -22.15 -27.77
N ASN A 326 -17.73 -22.84 -28.39
CA ASN A 326 -18.02 -23.89 -29.42
C ASN A 326 -18.78 -25.07 -28.80
N LEU A 327 -18.47 -25.46 -27.55
CA LEU A 327 -19.21 -26.48 -26.83
C LEU A 327 -20.68 -26.07 -26.64
N LEU A 328 -20.92 -24.84 -26.17
CA LEU A 328 -22.28 -24.30 -25.99
C LEU A 328 -23.06 -24.25 -27.28
N THR A 329 -22.42 -23.84 -28.38
CA THR A 329 -23.02 -23.80 -29.71
C THR A 329 -23.36 -25.21 -30.18
N SER A 330 -22.48 -26.22 -29.97
CA SER A 330 -22.72 -27.62 -30.35
C SER A 330 -23.90 -28.27 -29.62
N ILE A 331 -24.18 -27.83 -28.39
CA ILE A 331 -25.32 -28.30 -27.59
C ILE A 331 -26.62 -27.57 -27.96
N GLY A 332 -26.54 -26.55 -28.83
CA GLY A 332 -27.69 -25.73 -29.23
C GLY A 332 -28.14 -24.72 -28.20
N SER A 333 -27.20 -24.23 -27.36
CA SER A 333 -27.50 -23.21 -26.35
C SER A 333 -27.89 -21.88 -27.03
N PRO A 334 -28.84 -21.11 -26.44
CA PRO A 334 -29.20 -19.80 -26.94
C PRO A 334 -28.02 -18.81 -26.84
N GLU A 335 -27.93 -17.86 -27.77
CA GLU A 335 -26.82 -16.89 -27.87
C GLU A 335 -26.58 -16.11 -26.58
N TRP A 336 -27.65 -15.67 -25.90
CA TRP A 336 -27.50 -14.95 -24.63
C TRP A 336 -26.73 -15.74 -23.55
N LEU A 337 -26.86 -17.07 -23.56
CA LEU A 337 -26.17 -17.93 -22.61
C LEU A 337 -24.69 -18.08 -22.97
N LYS A 338 -24.37 -18.16 -24.27
CA LYS A 338 -23.01 -18.15 -24.80
C LYS A 338 -22.32 -16.83 -24.42
N THR A 339 -22.95 -15.70 -24.66
CA THR A 339 -22.43 -14.38 -24.33
C THR A 339 -22.12 -14.23 -22.84
N ILE A 340 -23.01 -14.68 -21.93
CA ILE A 340 -22.74 -14.57 -20.49
C ILE A 340 -21.64 -15.52 -20.05
N LEU A 341 -21.67 -16.77 -20.48
CA LEU A 341 -20.80 -17.82 -19.95
C LEU A 341 -19.44 -17.87 -20.66
N ALA A 342 -19.39 -17.82 -21.98
CA ALA A 342 -18.15 -17.88 -22.75
C ALA A 342 -17.50 -16.49 -22.86
N ASP A 343 -18.21 -15.51 -23.43
CA ASP A 343 -17.63 -14.20 -23.70
C ASP A 343 -17.53 -13.37 -22.43
N GLY A 344 -18.50 -13.47 -21.50
CA GLY A 344 -18.53 -12.74 -20.25
C GLY A 344 -17.64 -13.37 -19.16
N ILE A 345 -18.03 -14.56 -18.66
CA ILE A 345 -17.28 -15.21 -17.55
C ILE A 345 -15.95 -15.76 -18.09
N GLY A 346 -15.96 -16.43 -19.24
CA GLY A 346 -14.76 -16.95 -19.90
C GLY A 346 -13.78 -15.83 -20.24
N GLY A 347 -14.23 -14.75 -20.88
CA GLY A 347 -13.44 -13.56 -21.19
C GLY A 347 -12.93 -12.85 -19.93
N GLY A 348 -13.73 -12.82 -18.86
CA GLY A 348 -13.29 -12.32 -17.57
C GLY A 348 -12.16 -13.15 -16.95
N ILE A 349 -12.23 -14.48 -17.04
CA ILE A 349 -11.16 -15.38 -16.57
C ILE A 349 -9.91 -15.18 -17.44
N GLN A 350 -10.04 -15.09 -18.75
CA GLN A 350 -8.96 -14.77 -19.68
C GLN A 350 -8.28 -13.47 -19.28
N THR A 351 -9.02 -12.37 -19.12
CA THR A 351 -8.49 -11.07 -18.72
C THR A 351 -7.77 -11.12 -17.37
N VAL A 352 -8.31 -11.83 -16.36
CA VAL A 352 -7.63 -11.99 -15.07
C VAL A 352 -6.32 -12.76 -15.22
N SER A 353 -6.29 -13.77 -16.11
CA SER A 353 -5.11 -14.61 -16.31
C SER A 353 -3.93 -13.85 -16.91
N THR A 354 -4.18 -12.85 -17.77
CA THR A 354 -3.13 -12.00 -18.37
C THR A 354 -2.40 -11.13 -17.34
N PHE A 355 -3.06 -10.81 -16.21
CA PHE A 355 -2.40 -10.06 -15.13
C PHE A 355 -1.52 -10.90 -14.23
N ILE A 356 -1.72 -12.23 -14.18
CA ILE A 356 -1.01 -13.12 -13.25
C ILE A 356 0.51 -12.98 -13.37
N PRO A 357 1.15 -13.08 -14.55
CA PRO A 357 2.61 -13.05 -14.66
C PRO A 357 3.20 -11.72 -14.26
N VAL A 358 2.65 -10.60 -14.71
CA VAL A 358 3.16 -9.26 -14.39
C VAL A 358 3.04 -8.97 -12.89
N ILE A 359 1.90 -9.29 -12.29
CA ILE A 359 1.67 -9.08 -10.85
C ILE A 359 2.52 -10.04 -10.01
N ALA A 360 2.73 -11.28 -10.45
CA ALA A 360 3.63 -12.22 -9.79
C ALA A 360 5.06 -11.71 -9.76
N CYS A 361 5.59 -11.23 -10.89
CA CYS A 361 6.91 -10.63 -10.99
C CYS A 361 7.03 -9.37 -10.13
N LEU A 362 6.01 -8.51 -10.13
CA LEU A 362 5.98 -7.30 -9.30
C LEU A 362 6.01 -7.64 -7.80
N PHE A 363 5.18 -8.58 -7.34
CA PHE A 363 5.19 -8.99 -5.94
C PHE A 363 6.47 -9.71 -5.54
N LEU A 364 7.09 -10.47 -6.46
CA LEU A 364 8.37 -11.12 -6.23
C LEU A 364 9.47 -10.07 -5.99
N ALA A 365 9.59 -9.09 -6.89
CA ALA A 365 10.56 -8.02 -6.78
C ALA A 365 10.32 -7.15 -5.52
N LEU A 366 9.06 -6.79 -5.26
CA LEU A 366 8.70 -6.01 -4.08
C LEU A 366 9.03 -6.76 -2.78
N SER A 367 8.70 -8.06 -2.70
CA SER A 367 9.01 -8.90 -1.54
C SER A 367 10.52 -9.05 -1.34
N PHE A 368 11.30 -9.13 -2.43
CA PHE A 368 12.75 -9.16 -2.37
C PHE A 368 13.31 -7.85 -1.79
N LEU A 369 12.84 -6.69 -2.27
CA LEU A 369 13.29 -5.38 -1.77
C LEU A 369 12.88 -5.15 -0.31
N GLU A 370 11.71 -5.63 0.09
CA GLU A 370 11.21 -5.54 1.46
C GLU A 370 12.05 -6.42 2.39
N ASP A 371 12.21 -7.70 2.07
CA ASP A 371 12.93 -8.67 2.90
C ASP A 371 14.44 -8.39 2.95
N SER A 372 15.03 -7.81 1.90
CA SER A 372 16.45 -7.42 1.91
C SER A 372 16.75 -6.26 2.86
N GLY A 373 15.73 -5.51 3.33
CA GLY A 373 15.88 -4.32 4.15
C GLY A 373 16.11 -3.03 3.36
N TYR A 374 16.07 -3.09 2.01
CA TYR A 374 16.26 -1.91 1.16
C TYR A 374 15.11 -0.90 1.30
N MET A 375 13.87 -1.37 1.48
CA MET A 375 12.69 -0.49 1.57
C MET A 375 12.75 0.48 2.75
N ALA A 376 13.37 0.08 3.88
CA ALA A 376 13.59 0.96 5.02
C ALA A 376 14.52 2.13 4.65
N ARG A 377 15.58 1.85 3.87
CA ARG A 377 16.52 2.87 3.39
C ARG A 377 15.89 3.81 2.39
N ALA A 378 15.13 3.28 1.47
CA ALA A 378 14.34 4.08 0.51
C ALA A 378 13.39 5.05 1.23
N ALA A 379 12.67 4.57 2.25
CA ALA A 379 11.81 5.40 3.08
C ALA A 379 12.59 6.49 3.82
N PHE A 380 13.76 6.18 4.36
CA PHE A 380 14.63 7.15 5.03
C PHE A 380 15.13 8.25 4.08
N VAL A 381 15.62 7.87 2.89
CA VAL A 381 16.12 8.83 1.87
C VAL A 381 15.01 9.79 1.44
N MET A 382 13.78 9.29 1.29
CA MET A 382 12.64 10.06 0.81
C MET A 382 11.91 10.83 1.93
N ASP A 383 12.22 10.59 3.19
CA ASP A 383 11.52 11.15 4.34
C ASP A 383 11.50 12.68 4.33
N ARG A 384 12.59 13.32 3.98
CA ARG A 384 12.68 14.79 3.91
C ARG A 384 11.69 15.39 2.88
N MET A 385 11.53 14.74 1.74
CA MET A 385 10.61 15.18 0.69
C MET A 385 9.16 14.95 1.12
N MET A 386 8.87 13.80 1.74
CA MET A 386 7.52 13.46 2.17
C MET A 386 7.06 14.29 3.37
N ARG A 387 7.94 14.68 4.27
CA ARG A 387 7.64 15.61 5.38
C ARG A 387 7.15 16.98 4.90
N PHE A 388 7.59 17.47 3.74
CA PHE A 388 7.04 18.68 3.15
C PHE A 388 5.53 18.58 2.88
N LEU A 389 5.05 17.36 2.60
CA LEU A 389 3.62 17.06 2.43
C LEU A 389 2.92 16.72 3.74
N GLY A 390 3.63 16.66 4.87
CA GLY A 390 3.11 16.19 6.15
C GLY A 390 2.93 14.67 6.22
N LEU A 391 3.69 13.91 5.42
CA LEU A 391 3.66 12.45 5.38
C LEU A 391 5.01 11.85 5.81
N PRO A 392 5.03 10.64 6.39
CA PRO A 392 6.27 9.94 6.67
C PRO A 392 6.91 9.40 5.38
N GLY A 393 8.24 9.21 5.38
CA GLY A 393 8.98 8.68 4.23
C GLY A 393 8.47 7.33 3.71
N LYS A 394 7.92 6.47 4.59
CA LYS A 394 7.28 5.20 4.22
C LYS A 394 6.15 5.38 3.18
N SER A 395 5.46 6.52 3.15
CA SER A 395 4.38 6.80 2.20
C SER A 395 4.84 6.89 0.75
N PHE A 396 6.14 7.17 0.53
CA PHE A 396 6.69 7.28 -0.81
C PHE A 396 6.70 5.95 -1.58
N VAL A 397 6.95 4.85 -0.86
CA VAL A 397 7.02 3.51 -1.45
C VAL A 397 5.71 3.10 -2.14
N PRO A 398 4.53 3.15 -1.47
CA PRO A 398 3.25 2.94 -2.14
C PRO A 398 3.05 3.82 -3.37
N LEU A 399 3.42 5.09 -3.29
CA LEU A 399 3.23 6.02 -4.42
C LEU A 399 4.06 5.61 -5.66
N ILE A 400 5.31 5.22 -5.48
CA ILE A 400 6.15 4.74 -6.59
C ILE A 400 5.61 3.43 -7.17
N VAL A 401 5.21 2.47 -6.33
CA VAL A 401 4.58 1.21 -6.78
C VAL A 401 3.34 1.50 -7.63
N GLY A 402 2.66 2.62 -7.38
CA GLY A 402 1.50 3.11 -8.13
C GLY A 402 1.76 3.35 -9.62
N PHE A 403 2.99 3.61 -10.03
CA PHE A 403 3.36 3.72 -11.44
C PHE A 403 3.29 2.36 -12.17
N GLY A 404 3.53 1.26 -11.47
CA GLY A 404 3.30 -0.07 -12.02
C GLY A 404 1.82 -0.46 -11.95
N CYS A 405 1.25 -0.50 -10.74
CA CYS A 405 -0.14 -0.88 -10.51
C CYS A 405 -0.70 -0.22 -9.24
N GLY A 406 -1.91 0.33 -9.34
CA GLY A 406 -2.60 0.97 -8.21
C GLY A 406 -3.00 0.01 -7.09
N VAL A 407 -3.30 -1.26 -7.39
CA VAL A 407 -3.74 -2.24 -6.39
C VAL A 407 -2.64 -2.56 -5.37
N PRO A 408 -1.42 -2.99 -5.77
CA PRO A 408 -0.30 -3.18 -4.84
C PRO A 408 0.07 -1.89 -4.10
N ALA A 409 -0.02 -0.74 -4.77
CA ALA A 409 0.24 0.56 -4.15
C ALA A 409 -0.69 0.83 -2.96
N ILE A 410 -1.98 0.63 -3.15
CA ILE A 410 -2.99 0.81 -2.09
C ILE A 410 -2.79 -0.21 -0.97
N MET A 411 -2.52 -1.47 -1.30
CA MET A 411 -2.23 -2.51 -0.31
C MET A 411 -0.96 -2.23 0.49
N ALA A 412 0.09 -1.68 -0.13
CA ALA A 412 1.33 -1.30 0.55
C ALA A 412 1.13 -0.16 1.57
N ALA A 413 0.10 0.69 1.40
CA ALA A 413 -0.23 1.73 2.36
C ALA A 413 -0.66 1.18 3.74
N ARG A 414 -0.97 -0.12 3.85
CA ARG A 414 -1.25 -0.81 5.12
C ARG A 414 -0.08 -0.73 6.12
N THR A 415 1.14 -0.57 5.63
CA THR A 415 2.33 -0.42 6.48
C THR A 415 2.41 0.92 7.22
N MET A 416 1.47 1.85 6.96
CA MET A 416 1.39 3.13 7.66
C MET A 416 0.74 2.96 9.02
N GLU A 417 1.42 3.42 10.06
CA GLU A 417 0.98 3.34 11.46
C GLU A 417 -0.22 4.25 11.72
N LYS A 418 -0.12 5.52 11.25
CA LYS A 418 -1.21 6.49 11.40
C LYS A 418 -2.28 6.31 10.32
N LYS A 419 -3.54 6.22 10.74
CA LYS A 419 -4.69 6.12 9.84
C LYS A 419 -4.82 7.30 8.87
N SER A 420 -4.49 8.52 9.34
CA SER A 420 -4.49 9.74 8.51
C SER A 420 -3.47 9.66 7.37
N ASP A 421 -2.25 9.13 7.63
CA ASP A 421 -1.20 8.96 6.65
C ASP A 421 -1.58 7.88 5.64
N ARG A 422 -2.14 6.76 6.11
CA ARG A 422 -2.66 5.68 5.27
C ARG A 422 -3.75 6.20 4.33
N ILE A 423 -4.75 6.92 4.85
CA ILE A 423 -5.82 7.49 4.03
C ILE A 423 -5.24 8.46 2.99
N THR A 424 -4.36 9.38 3.40
CA THR A 424 -3.77 10.37 2.48
C THR A 424 -2.99 9.67 1.37
N THR A 425 -2.15 8.68 1.69
CA THR A 425 -1.36 7.92 0.71
C THR A 425 -2.26 7.16 -0.27
N VAL A 426 -3.33 6.51 0.23
CA VAL A 426 -4.33 5.81 -0.59
C VAL A 426 -5.07 6.78 -1.52
N MET A 427 -5.36 8.02 -1.07
CA MET A 427 -6.01 9.05 -1.88
C MET A 427 -5.11 9.65 -2.97
N MET A 428 -3.79 9.63 -2.77
CA MET A 428 -2.80 10.09 -3.76
C MET A 428 -2.52 9.04 -4.83
N ALA A 429 -2.55 7.76 -4.47
CA ALA A 429 -2.19 6.63 -5.35
C ALA A 429 -2.92 6.58 -6.71
N PRO A 430 -4.22 6.90 -6.85
CA PRO A 430 -4.93 6.89 -8.14
C PRO A 430 -4.38 7.84 -9.20
N PHE A 431 -3.70 8.91 -8.80
CA PHE A 431 -3.13 9.89 -9.71
C PHE A 431 -1.76 9.46 -10.26
N MET A 432 -1.14 8.42 -9.68
CA MET A 432 0.03 7.79 -10.27
C MET A 432 -0.41 7.03 -11.53
N SER A 433 0.25 7.31 -12.66
CA SER A 433 -0.11 6.69 -13.93
C SER A 433 0.41 5.25 -13.97
N CYS A 434 -0.51 4.27 -13.92
CA CYS A 434 -0.14 2.85 -13.99
C CYS A 434 0.12 2.40 -15.44
N GLY A 435 0.81 1.26 -15.59
CA GLY A 435 1.15 0.68 -16.89
C GLY A 435 -0.05 0.47 -17.83
N ALA A 436 -1.23 0.13 -17.30
CA ALA A 436 -2.46 -0.06 -18.07
C ALA A 436 -2.99 1.20 -18.78
N ARG A 437 -2.53 2.39 -18.40
CA ARG A 437 -2.87 3.65 -19.09
C ARG A 437 -1.93 3.96 -20.26
N LEU A 438 -0.73 3.39 -20.25
CA LEU A 438 0.29 3.70 -21.24
C LEU A 438 -0.15 3.40 -22.70
N PRO A 439 -0.78 2.26 -23.01
CA PRO A 439 -1.28 2.00 -24.37
C PRO A 439 -2.23 3.08 -24.88
N VAL A 440 -3.11 3.62 -24.02
CA VAL A 440 -4.00 4.73 -24.39
C VAL A 440 -3.18 6.00 -24.73
N TYR A 441 -2.13 6.30 -23.95
CA TYR A 441 -1.30 7.47 -24.24
C TYR A 441 -0.53 7.31 -25.54
N VAL A 442 -0.03 6.10 -25.82
CA VAL A 442 0.69 5.79 -27.06
C VAL A 442 -0.25 5.89 -28.26
N LEU A 443 -1.47 5.31 -28.19
CA LEU A 443 -2.48 5.43 -29.25
C LEU A 443 -2.77 6.89 -29.61
N PHE A 444 -2.97 7.74 -28.60
CA PHE A 444 -3.23 9.17 -28.84
C PHE A 444 -1.98 9.92 -29.30
N ALA A 445 -0.79 9.57 -28.76
CA ALA A 445 0.48 10.18 -29.17
C ALA A 445 0.75 9.91 -30.65
N THR A 446 0.60 8.68 -31.08
CA THR A 446 0.76 8.26 -32.49
C THR A 446 -0.25 8.98 -33.40
N THR A 447 -1.51 9.08 -32.93
CA THR A 447 -2.58 9.69 -33.74
C THR A 447 -2.39 11.19 -33.92
N PHE A 448 -2.07 11.94 -32.84
CA PHE A 448 -2.12 13.39 -32.84
C PHE A 448 -0.73 14.05 -32.74
N TRP A 449 0.25 13.39 -32.15
CA TRP A 449 1.62 13.93 -31.96
C TRP A 449 2.70 12.97 -32.46
N PRO A 450 2.70 12.60 -33.74
CA PRO A 450 3.69 11.67 -34.29
C PRO A 450 5.14 12.15 -34.10
N LEU A 451 5.34 13.46 -34.04
CA LEU A 451 6.61 14.09 -33.69
C LEU A 451 6.52 14.62 -32.25
N GLY A 452 7.19 13.97 -31.30
CA GLY A 452 7.24 14.45 -29.91
C GLY A 452 6.24 13.79 -28.95
N GLY A 453 5.66 12.64 -29.28
CA GLY A 453 4.76 11.86 -28.42
C GLY A 453 5.36 11.55 -27.03
N GLN A 454 6.70 11.42 -26.95
CA GLN A 454 7.45 11.27 -25.71
C GLN A 454 7.20 12.42 -24.73
N ASN A 455 7.22 13.67 -25.22
CA ASN A 455 6.98 14.85 -24.39
C ASN A 455 5.55 14.89 -23.87
N LEU A 456 4.60 14.40 -24.66
CA LEU A 456 3.20 14.25 -24.27
C LEU A 456 3.09 13.26 -23.09
N VAL A 457 3.62 12.06 -23.26
CA VAL A 457 3.58 11.00 -22.23
C VAL A 457 4.27 11.51 -20.95
N PHE A 458 5.47 12.08 -21.06
CA PHE A 458 6.18 12.64 -19.92
C PHE A 458 5.38 13.74 -19.22
N SER A 459 4.72 14.63 -19.97
CA SER A 459 3.90 15.70 -19.39
C SER A 459 2.71 15.15 -18.62
N LEU A 460 2.07 14.06 -19.08
CA LEU A 460 0.97 13.40 -18.38
C LEU A 460 1.44 12.78 -17.06
N TYR A 461 2.60 12.11 -17.03
CA TYR A 461 3.17 11.61 -15.76
C TYR A 461 3.43 12.75 -14.78
N LEU A 462 3.99 13.86 -15.25
CA LEU A 462 4.27 15.03 -14.41
C LEU A 462 2.98 15.65 -13.85
N ILE A 463 1.95 15.77 -14.67
CA ILE A 463 0.63 16.29 -14.24
C ILE A 463 0.03 15.35 -13.19
N GLY A 464 0.09 14.04 -13.37
CA GLY A 464 -0.38 13.07 -12.38
C GLY A 464 0.30 13.24 -11.02
N ILE A 465 1.64 13.36 -11.01
CA ILE A 465 2.43 13.61 -9.80
C ILE A 465 2.01 14.93 -9.13
N LEU A 466 1.86 16.00 -9.89
CA LEU A 466 1.45 17.30 -9.34
C LEU A 466 0.06 17.26 -8.71
N VAL A 467 -0.89 16.57 -9.32
CA VAL A 467 -2.24 16.41 -8.77
C VAL A 467 -2.24 15.51 -7.53
N ALA A 468 -1.40 14.47 -7.50
CA ALA A 468 -1.20 13.66 -6.30
C ALA A 468 -0.67 14.50 -5.13
N ILE A 469 0.38 15.28 -5.36
CA ILE A 469 0.96 16.21 -4.37
C ILE A 469 -0.10 17.21 -3.89
N LEU A 470 -0.85 17.82 -4.80
CA LEU A 470 -1.93 18.74 -4.48
C LEU A 470 -3.01 18.09 -3.60
N THR A 471 -3.39 16.86 -3.94
CA THR A 471 -4.38 16.08 -3.16
C THR A 471 -3.87 15.82 -1.74
N GLY A 472 -2.64 15.34 -1.58
CA GLY A 472 -2.02 15.12 -0.27
C GLY A 472 -1.96 16.39 0.57
N PHE A 473 -1.55 17.50 -0.04
CA PHE A 473 -1.47 18.81 0.60
C PHE A 473 -2.85 19.32 1.06
N ILE A 474 -3.88 19.19 0.22
CA ILE A 474 -5.24 19.58 0.57
C ILE A 474 -5.75 18.75 1.75
N LEU A 475 -5.61 17.43 1.71
CA LEU A 475 -6.09 16.54 2.77
C LEU A 475 -5.41 16.82 4.10
N LYS A 476 -4.08 16.94 4.13
CA LYS A 476 -3.31 17.22 5.34
C LYS A 476 -3.58 18.62 5.92
N ARG A 477 -4.02 19.59 5.11
CA ARG A 477 -4.40 20.92 5.60
C ARG A 477 -5.88 21.08 5.93
N THR A 478 -6.72 20.12 5.59
CA THR A 478 -8.17 20.21 5.77
C THR A 478 -8.73 19.16 6.72
N ALA A 479 -8.99 17.95 6.21
CA ALA A 479 -9.69 16.88 6.93
C ALA A 479 -8.78 16.02 7.82
N LEU A 480 -7.49 15.92 7.50
CA LEU A 480 -6.53 15.02 8.15
C LEU A 480 -5.35 15.82 8.74
N LYS A 481 -5.70 16.85 9.52
CA LYS A 481 -4.71 17.67 10.23
C LYS A 481 -4.17 16.89 11.41
N ASP A 482 -3.03 16.27 11.24
CA ASP A 482 -2.24 15.71 12.35
C ASP A 482 -0.87 16.38 12.36
N GLU A 483 -0.29 16.56 13.54
CA GLU A 483 1.11 16.91 13.65
C GLU A 483 1.96 15.75 13.10
N ALA A 484 2.93 16.09 12.26
CA ALA A 484 3.90 15.13 11.76
C ALA A 484 4.72 14.63 12.97
N GLY A 485 4.37 13.48 13.50
CA GLY A 485 5.14 12.87 14.58
C GLY A 485 6.59 12.65 14.14
N ALA A 486 7.52 12.79 15.08
CA ALA A 486 8.91 12.45 14.84
C ALA A 486 9.00 10.97 14.45
N PHE A 487 9.32 10.71 13.19
CA PHE A 487 9.47 9.36 12.69
C PHE A 487 10.87 8.86 13.01
N VAL A 488 10.98 7.98 13.99
CA VAL A 488 12.21 7.28 14.32
C VAL A 488 12.08 5.86 13.79
N MET A 489 12.84 5.54 12.74
CA MET A 489 12.83 4.21 12.12
C MET A 489 14.19 3.53 12.32
N GLU A 490 14.18 2.33 12.84
CA GLU A 490 15.35 1.46 12.81
C GLU A 490 15.56 0.97 11.37
N ILE A 491 16.77 1.12 10.89
CA ILE A 491 17.18 0.58 9.58
C ILE A 491 17.73 -0.82 9.86
N PRO A 492 17.01 -1.90 9.51
CA PRO A 492 17.47 -3.26 9.76
C PRO A 492 18.73 -3.55 8.93
N PRO A 493 19.63 -4.45 9.39
CA PRO A 493 20.78 -4.86 8.57
C PRO A 493 20.31 -5.51 7.27
N TYR A 494 21.14 -5.41 6.22
CA TYR A 494 20.86 -6.14 4.98
C TYR A 494 20.95 -7.65 5.21
N HIS A 495 20.01 -8.38 4.67
CA HIS A 495 20.06 -9.84 4.62
C HIS A 495 19.49 -10.36 3.31
N MET A 496 20.01 -11.47 2.85
CA MET A 496 19.49 -12.13 1.65
C MET A 496 18.27 -12.95 1.99
N PRO A 497 17.11 -12.67 1.37
CA PRO A 497 15.89 -13.44 1.59
C PRO A 497 16.05 -14.87 1.05
N THR A 498 15.46 -15.84 1.75
CA THR A 498 15.44 -17.22 1.26
C THR A 498 14.40 -17.37 0.15
N LEU A 499 14.75 -18.11 -0.92
CA LEU A 499 13.84 -18.33 -2.06
C LEU A 499 12.49 -18.93 -1.64
N LYS A 500 12.49 -19.79 -0.61
CA LYS A 500 11.26 -20.38 -0.07
C LYS A 500 10.33 -19.32 0.53
N ASN A 501 10.84 -18.43 1.36
CA ASN A 501 10.05 -17.35 1.98
C ASN A 501 9.54 -16.36 0.93
N LEU A 502 10.42 -16.01 -0.02
CA LEU A 502 10.08 -15.14 -1.14
C LEU A 502 8.92 -15.72 -1.97
N GLY A 503 8.99 -16.99 -2.33
CA GLY A 503 7.93 -17.68 -3.07
C GLY A 503 6.61 -17.78 -2.29
N LEU A 504 6.65 -18.09 -1.00
CA LEU A 504 5.45 -18.15 -0.16
C LEU A 504 4.76 -16.79 -0.04
N ARG A 505 5.51 -15.73 0.27
CA ARG A 505 4.94 -14.37 0.36
C ARG A 505 4.37 -13.88 -0.97
N THR A 506 5.08 -14.13 -2.07
CA THR A 506 4.59 -13.81 -3.42
C THR A 506 3.29 -14.55 -3.70
N TRP A 507 3.22 -15.84 -3.40
CA TRP A 507 2.02 -16.65 -3.59
C TRP A 507 0.83 -16.17 -2.77
N ASP A 508 1.03 -15.84 -1.49
CA ASP A 508 -0.05 -15.36 -0.63
C ASP A 508 -0.64 -14.02 -1.13
N ARG A 509 0.22 -13.10 -1.57
CA ARG A 509 -0.20 -11.84 -2.19
C ARG A 509 -0.92 -12.06 -3.51
N LEU A 510 -0.37 -12.91 -4.38
CA LEU A 510 -0.94 -13.24 -5.68
C LEU A 510 -2.30 -13.96 -5.53
N LYS A 511 -2.39 -14.95 -4.65
CA LYS A 511 -3.65 -15.64 -4.32
C LYS A 511 -4.71 -14.66 -3.82
N SER A 512 -4.32 -13.74 -2.94
CA SER A 512 -5.23 -12.70 -2.44
C SER A 512 -5.73 -11.79 -3.57
N PHE A 513 -4.86 -11.45 -4.53
CA PHE A 513 -5.26 -10.68 -5.72
C PHE A 513 -6.23 -11.46 -6.61
N ILE A 514 -5.87 -12.69 -7.02
CA ILE A 514 -6.70 -13.52 -7.91
C ILE A 514 -8.10 -13.73 -7.32
N VAL A 515 -8.19 -14.12 -6.05
CA VAL A 515 -9.49 -14.40 -5.42
C VAL A 515 -10.30 -13.13 -5.22
N LYS A 516 -9.68 -12.04 -4.80
CA LYS A 516 -10.42 -10.85 -4.36
C LYS A 516 -10.68 -9.85 -5.49
N ALA A 517 -9.66 -9.55 -6.30
CA ALA A 517 -9.80 -8.64 -7.44
C ALA A 517 -10.33 -9.37 -8.67
N GLY A 518 -9.87 -10.62 -8.90
CA GLY A 518 -10.30 -11.42 -10.03
C GLY A 518 -11.80 -11.69 -10.05
N GLN A 519 -12.43 -12.03 -8.91
CA GLN A 519 -13.89 -12.20 -8.84
C GLN A 519 -14.65 -10.95 -9.29
N LEU A 520 -14.17 -9.77 -8.88
CA LEU A 520 -14.81 -8.51 -9.25
C LEU A 520 -14.65 -8.24 -10.75
N ILE A 521 -13.46 -8.48 -11.31
CA ILE A 521 -13.17 -8.28 -12.73
C ILE A 521 -14.04 -9.20 -13.58
N VAL A 522 -14.14 -10.50 -13.24
CA VAL A 522 -14.97 -11.46 -13.99
C VAL A 522 -16.43 -11.03 -14.04
N ILE A 523 -17.00 -10.60 -12.90
CA ILE A 523 -18.38 -10.12 -12.86
C ILE A 523 -18.57 -8.89 -13.76
N ILE A 524 -17.63 -7.95 -13.72
CA ILE A 524 -17.70 -6.72 -14.51
C ILE A 524 -17.56 -7.00 -15.99
N VAL A 525 -16.60 -7.84 -16.40
CA VAL A 525 -16.44 -8.24 -17.81
C VAL A 525 -17.69 -8.96 -18.30
N ALA A 526 -18.30 -9.83 -17.48
CA ALA A 526 -19.55 -10.49 -17.84
C ALA A 526 -20.71 -9.49 -18.06
N VAL A 527 -20.82 -8.47 -17.22
CA VAL A 527 -21.82 -7.40 -17.40
C VAL A 527 -21.53 -6.58 -18.66
N LEU A 528 -20.25 -6.26 -18.93
CA LEU A 528 -19.87 -5.52 -20.13
C LEU A 528 -20.15 -6.30 -21.40
N ALA A 529 -19.76 -7.57 -21.46
CA ALA A 529 -20.02 -8.46 -22.59
C ALA A 529 -21.53 -8.57 -22.87
N PHE A 530 -22.32 -8.72 -21.81
CA PHE A 530 -23.78 -8.74 -21.92
C PHE A 530 -24.36 -7.43 -22.49
N LEU A 531 -23.91 -6.27 -21.98
CA LEU A 531 -24.36 -4.96 -22.45
C LEU A 531 -23.89 -4.65 -23.88
N ASN A 532 -22.74 -5.20 -24.28
CA ASN A 532 -22.19 -5.02 -25.63
C ASN A 532 -22.91 -5.90 -26.66
N SER A 533 -23.27 -7.13 -26.28
CA SER A 533 -23.98 -8.06 -27.15
C SER A 533 -25.46 -7.76 -27.27
N LEU A 534 -26.11 -7.23 -26.22
CA LEU A 534 -27.54 -6.95 -26.21
C LEU A 534 -27.88 -5.71 -27.05
N GLY A 535 -28.68 -5.90 -28.08
CA GLY A 535 -29.27 -4.81 -28.86
C GLY A 535 -30.46 -4.14 -28.16
N THR A 536 -30.76 -2.90 -28.49
CA THR A 536 -31.94 -2.16 -27.98
C THR A 536 -33.27 -2.78 -28.40
N ASP A 537 -33.29 -3.63 -29.37
CA ASP A 537 -34.44 -4.43 -29.89
C ASP A 537 -34.56 -5.77 -29.12
N GLY A 538 -33.67 -6.08 -28.20
CA GLY A 538 -33.62 -7.35 -27.49
C GLY A 538 -32.91 -8.47 -28.24
N SER A 539 -32.29 -8.19 -29.40
CA SER A 539 -31.45 -9.15 -30.14
C SER A 539 -30.06 -9.27 -29.49
N PHE A 540 -29.42 -10.42 -29.67
CA PHE A 540 -28.03 -10.66 -29.26
C PHE A 540 -27.12 -10.73 -30.49
N GLY A 541 -25.79 -10.64 -30.31
CA GLY A 541 -24.84 -10.60 -31.42
C GLY A 541 -24.64 -9.22 -32.02
N ASN A 542 -24.86 -8.18 -31.21
CA ASN A 542 -24.63 -6.79 -31.61
C ASN A 542 -23.31 -6.22 -31.04
N GLU A 543 -22.32 -7.12 -30.76
CA GLU A 543 -21.02 -6.72 -30.24
C GLU A 543 -20.40 -5.64 -31.15
N ASP A 544 -19.83 -4.62 -30.53
CA ASP A 544 -19.09 -3.53 -31.18
C ASP A 544 -19.87 -2.74 -32.25
N THR A 545 -21.20 -2.85 -32.22
CA THR A 545 -22.08 -2.11 -33.15
C THR A 545 -22.72 -0.91 -32.47
N ASP A 546 -23.22 0.02 -33.28
CA ASP A 546 -23.96 1.19 -32.80
C ASP A 546 -25.35 0.86 -32.24
N LYS A 547 -25.81 -0.40 -32.36
CA LYS A 547 -27.09 -0.91 -31.88
C LYS A 547 -27.02 -1.50 -30.48
N SER A 548 -25.82 -1.78 -29.96
CA SER A 548 -25.65 -2.34 -28.65
C SER A 548 -26.15 -1.39 -27.55
N VAL A 549 -26.64 -1.96 -26.44
CA VAL A 549 -27.05 -1.17 -25.26
C VAL A 549 -25.85 -0.36 -24.74
N LEU A 550 -24.63 -0.91 -24.77
CA LEU A 550 -23.42 -0.21 -24.37
C LEU A 550 -23.19 1.06 -25.20
N SER A 551 -23.34 0.97 -26.50
CA SER A 551 -23.25 2.10 -27.44
C SER A 551 -24.34 3.16 -27.17
N GLN A 552 -25.56 2.73 -26.83
CA GLN A 552 -26.66 3.65 -26.49
C GLN A 552 -26.41 4.35 -25.14
N ILE A 553 -25.82 3.66 -24.15
CA ILE A 553 -25.35 4.30 -22.91
C ILE A 553 -24.31 5.37 -23.28
N GLY A 554 -23.32 5.03 -24.11
CA GLY A 554 -22.32 5.99 -24.60
C GLY A 554 -22.97 7.22 -25.23
N LYS A 555 -23.87 7.04 -26.18
CA LYS A 555 -24.62 8.14 -26.84
C LYS A 555 -25.41 8.99 -25.87
N THR A 556 -25.96 8.39 -24.81
CA THR A 556 -26.75 9.09 -23.80
C THR A 556 -25.88 9.95 -22.87
N ILE A 557 -24.65 9.51 -22.56
CA ILE A 557 -23.74 10.23 -21.66
C ILE A 557 -22.86 11.26 -22.36
N VAL A 558 -22.71 11.20 -23.70
CA VAL A 558 -21.89 12.14 -24.49
C VAL A 558 -22.18 13.62 -24.18
N PRO A 559 -23.45 14.08 -24.02
CA PRO A 559 -23.71 15.47 -23.73
C PRO A 559 -22.99 15.99 -22.48
N ALA A 560 -22.73 15.11 -21.50
CA ALA A 560 -21.97 15.47 -20.30
C ALA A 560 -20.47 15.70 -20.59
N PHE A 561 -19.96 15.18 -21.70
CA PHE A 561 -18.55 15.32 -22.11
C PHE A 561 -18.33 16.40 -23.18
N GLN A 562 -19.38 17.02 -23.71
CA GLN A 562 -19.27 18.15 -24.63
C GLN A 562 -18.42 19.30 -24.10
N PRO A 563 -18.51 19.70 -22.80
CA PRO A 563 -17.65 20.74 -22.26
C PRO A 563 -16.14 20.48 -22.35
N MET A 564 -15.73 19.22 -22.48
CA MET A 564 -14.34 18.81 -22.65
C MET A 564 -13.95 18.48 -24.09
N GLY A 565 -14.82 18.79 -25.08
CA GLY A 565 -14.51 18.67 -26.49
C GLY A 565 -14.93 17.37 -27.17
N ILE A 566 -15.77 16.53 -26.54
CA ILE A 566 -16.29 15.32 -27.15
C ILE A 566 -17.63 15.66 -27.85
N SER A 567 -17.68 15.56 -29.19
CA SER A 567 -18.89 15.81 -29.97
C SER A 567 -19.88 14.64 -29.86
N ASN A 568 -21.15 14.87 -30.23
CA ASN A 568 -22.16 13.79 -30.27
C ASN A 568 -21.79 12.63 -31.20
N GLU A 569 -21.06 12.93 -32.26
CA GLU A 569 -20.60 11.92 -33.23
C GLU A 569 -19.47 11.06 -32.67
N ASN A 570 -18.72 11.61 -31.68
CA ASN A 570 -17.60 10.96 -31.00
C ASN A 570 -18.05 10.18 -29.76
N TRP A 571 -19.20 9.49 -29.84
CA TRP A 571 -19.71 8.65 -28.76
C TRP A 571 -18.78 7.48 -28.37
N PRO A 572 -17.93 6.90 -29.28
CA PRO A 572 -16.98 5.88 -28.89
C PRO A 572 -16.00 6.34 -27.79
N ALA A 573 -15.57 7.61 -27.82
CA ALA A 573 -14.75 8.18 -26.76
C ALA A 573 -15.45 8.14 -25.39
N ALA A 574 -16.77 8.39 -25.33
CA ALA A 574 -17.52 8.31 -24.08
C ALA A 574 -17.69 6.85 -23.60
N VAL A 575 -17.87 5.90 -24.51
CA VAL A 575 -17.84 4.46 -24.18
C VAL A 575 -16.47 4.07 -23.64
N GLY A 576 -15.36 4.52 -24.25
CA GLY A 576 -14.01 4.29 -23.77
C GLY A 576 -13.77 4.83 -22.37
N VAL A 577 -14.29 6.01 -22.00
CA VAL A 577 -14.25 6.51 -20.62
C VAL A 577 -15.02 5.57 -19.69
N PHE A 578 -16.21 5.13 -20.09
CA PHE A 578 -17.05 4.24 -19.27
C PHE A 578 -16.41 2.87 -19.04
N THR A 579 -15.94 2.22 -20.11
CA THR A 579 -15.25 0.91 -20.02
C THR A 579 -13.96 1.00 -19.24
N GLY A 580 -13.22 2.11 -19.37
CA GLY A 580 -11.99 2.34 -18.62
C GLY A 580 -12.16 2.58 -17.11
N ILE A 581 -13.38 2.88 -16.62
CA ILE A 581 -13.70 2.83 -15.20
C ILE A 581 -13.67 1.39 -14.71
N LEU A 582 -14.09 0.48 -15.53
CA LEU A 582 -14.22 -0.94 -15.19
C LEU A 582 -12.87 -1.65 -15.38
N ALA A 583 -12.27 -1.53 -16.57
CA ALA A 583 -10.97 -2.10 -16.93
C ALA A 583 -10.21 -1.12 -17.84
N LYS A 584 -9.10 -0.57 -17.35
CA LYS A 584 -8.37 0.48 -18.09
C LYS A 584 -7.67 -0.02 -19.35
N GLU A 585 -7.23 -1.24 -19.33
CA GLU A 585 -6.66 -1.97 -20.47
C GLU A 585 -7.66 -2.19 -21.59
N ALA A 586 -8.94 -2.35 -21.27
CA ALA A 586 -10.00 -2.53 -22.27
C ALA A 586 -10.31 -1.25 -23.07
N VAL A 587 -9.78 -0.09 -22.67
CA VAL A 587 -10.06 1.18 -23.37
C VAL A 587 -9.58 1.14 -24.81
N VAL A 588 -8.36 0.66 -25.05
CA VAL A 588 -7.77 0.62 -26.41
C VAL A 588 -8.57 -0.32 -27.28
N GLY A 589 -8.82 -1.55 -26.84
CA GLY A 589 -9.64 -2.52 -27.59
C GLY A 589 -11.06 -2.01 -27.86
N THR A 590 -11.71 -1.36 -26.89
CA THR A 590 -13.04 -0.75 -27.09
C THR A 590 -12.99 0.40 -28.10
N LEU A 591 -11.98 1.26 -28.04
CA LEU A 591 -11.83 2.36 -28.99
C LEU A 591 -11.53 1.82 -30.40
N ASP A 592 -10.66 0.81 -30.49
CA ASP A 592 -10.31 0.20 -31.76
C ASP A 592 -11.51 -0.46 -32.43
N SER A 593 -12.23 -1.34 -31.73
CA SER A 593 -13.39 -2.02 -32.30
C SER A 593 -14.48 -1.05 -32.77
N LEU A 594 -14.72 0.04 -32.03
CA LEU A 594 -15.73 1.02 -32.40
C LEU A 594 -15.28 2.00 -33.49
N TYR A 595 -14.01 2.43 -33.48
CA TYR A 595 -13.51 3.38 -34.48
C TYR A 595 -13.11 2.71 -35.79
N SER A 596 -12.55 1.49 -35.79
CA SER A 596 -12.24 0.77 -37.05
C SER A 596 -13.49 0.55 -37.92
N GLY A 597 -14.58 0.10 -37.29
CA GLY A 597 -15.87 -0.03 -38.00
C GLY A 597 -16.45 1.30 -38.53
N MET A 598 -16.09 2.45 -37.89
CA MET A 598 -16.44 3.78 -38.41
C MET A 598 -15.48 4.22 -39.53
N GLY A 599 -14.18 3.99 -39.35
CA GLY A 599 -13.13 4.33 -40.30
C GLY A 599 -13.32 3.60 -41.65
N ASP A 600 -13.71 2.32 -41.60
CA ASP A 600 -14.00 1.52 -42.79
C ASP A 600 -15.24 2.02 -43.53
N ARG A 601 -16.26 2.48 -42.83
CA ARG A 601 -17.43 3.14 -43.47
C ARG A 601 -17.08 4.50 -44.07
N MET A 602 -16.17 5.26 -43.47
CA MET A 602 -15.66 6.52 -44.01
C MET A 602 -14.80 6.26 -45.25
N SER A 603 -13.97 5.19 -45.25
CA SER A 603 -13.16 4.81 -46.40
C SER A 603 -14.00 4.21 -47.55
N ALA A 604 -15.07 3.48 -47.25
CA ALA A 604 -15.99 2.97 -48.25
C ALA A 604 -16.77 4.09 -48.97
N ALA A 605 -17.10 5.18 -48.31
CA ALA A 605 -17.67 6.38 -48.92
C ALA A 605 -16.67 7.11 -49.84
N ASP A 606 -15.35 7.00 -49.58
CA ASP A 606 -14.29 7.53 -50.44
C ASP A 606 -13.75 6.51 -51.47
N GLN A 607 -13.92 5.21 -51.24
CA GLN A 607 -13.38 4.08 -52.05
C GLN A 607 -14.36 3.41 -53.02
N GLU A 608 -15.45 4.06 -53.41
CA GLU A 608 -16.23 3.56 -54.57
C GLU A 608 -15.36 3.43 -55.85
N LYS A 609 -14.05 3.53 -55.74
CA LYS A 609 -13.08 3.52 -56.83
C LYS A 609 -11.98 2.44 -56.85
N ASN A 610 -11.71 1.66 -55.84
CA ASN A 610 -10.65 0.64 -55.96
C ASN A 610 -10.91 -0.59 -55.07
N GLY A 611 -10.93 -1.72 -55.77
CA GLY A 611 -11.44 -3.00 -55.36
C GLY A 611 -10.61 -3.81 -54.33
N GLU A 612 -11.34 -4.78 -53.78
CA GLU A 612 -10.96 -6.09 -53.27
C GLU A 612 -9.94 -6.17 -52.12
N ALA A 613 -10.43 -6.18 -50.88
CA ALA A 613 -9.80 -6.91 -49.79
C ALA A 613 -10.31 -8.37 -49.79
N LYS A 614 -9.41 -9.34 -49.86
CA LYS A 614 -9.71 -10.75 -49.67
C LYS A 614 -10.03 -11.03 -48.21
N PRO A 615 -11.08 -11.84 -47.90
CA PRO A 615 -11.24 -12.38 -46.57
C PRO A 615 -10.08 -13.34 -46.27
N GLU A 616 -9.41 -13.18 -45.15
CA GLU A 616 -8.51 -14.22 -44.60
C GLU A 616 -9.36 -15.45 -44.26
N GLU A 617 -8.96 -16.62 -44.79
CA GLU A 617 -9.56 -17.91 -44.44
C GLU A 617 -9.23 -18.21 -42.98
N GLU A 618 -10.23 -18.16 -42.09
CA GLU A 618 -10.10 -18.59 -40.69
C GLU A 618 -9.75 -20.09 -40.64
N GLU A 619 -8.58 -20.45 -40.16
CA GLU A 619 -8.21 -21.82 -39.87
C GLU A 619 -9.19 -22.47 -38.87
N PRO A 620 -9.57 -23.74 -39.02
CA PRO A 620 -10.52 -24.39 -38.14
C PRO A 620 -9.92 -24.47 -36.70
N PHE A 621 -10.68 -24.00 -35.72
CA PHE A 621 -10.29 -23.99 -34.29
C PHE A 621 -9.78 -25.36 -33.85
N SER A 622 -8.56 -25.41 -33.29
CA SER A 622 -7.93 -26.58 -32.70
C SER A 622 -7.31 -26.24 -31.34
N LEU A 623 -7.90 -26.76 -30.28
CA LEU A 623 -7.38 -26.52 -28.89
C LEU A 623 -5.90 -26.93 -28.75
N SER A 624 -5.47 -28.03 -29.43
CA SER A 624 -4.07 -28.45 -29.40
C SER A 624 -3.16 -27.50 -30.21
N GLY A 625 -3.67 -26.91 -31.30
CA GLY A 625 -2.98 -25.89 -32.09
C GLY A 625 -2.75 -24.62 -31.26
N GLU A 626 -3.79 -24.12 -30.60
CA GLU A 626 -3.72 -22.93 -29.77
C GLU A 626 -2.81 -23.13 -28.51
N ALA A 627 -2.85 -24.33 -27.91
CA ALA A 627 -1.93 -24.64 -26.80
C ALA A 627 -0.45 -24.66 -27.24
N ILE A 628 -0.14 -25.17 -28.45
CA ILE A 628 1.21 -25.11 -29.02
C ILE A 628 1.60 -23.66 -29.33
N ARG A 629 0.70 -22.88 -29.91
CA ARG A 629 0.89 -21.46 -30.18
C ARG A 629 1.17 -20.67 -28.91
N ALA A 630 0.41 -20.94 -27.83
CA ALA A 630 0.63 -20.35 -26.52
C ALA A 630 2.03 -20.65 -25.94
N VAL A 631 2.52 -21.89 -26.08
CA VAL A 631 3.89 -22.23 -25.61
C VAL A 631 4.95 -21.57 -26.50
N LYS A 632 4.71 -21.46 -27.80
CA LYS A 632 5.64 -20.85 -28.75
C LYS A 632 5.79 -19.35 -28.52
N SER A 633 4.71 -18.66 -28.16
CA SER A 633 4.73 -17.22 -27.85
C SER A 633 5.71 -16.88 -26.72
N ILE A 634 5.87 -17.74 -25.71
CA ILE A 634 6.86 -17.53 -24.63
C ILE A 634 8.29 -17.45 -25.21
N GLY A 635 8.62 -18.34 -26.14
CA GLY A 635 9.95 -18.37 -26.76
C GLY A 635 10.19 -17.14 -27.65
N GLU A 636 9.20 -16.73 -28.39
CA GLU A 636 9.23 -15.55 -29.26
C GLU A 636 9.38 -14.27 -28.41
N ASN A 637 8.58 -14.08 -27.38
CA ASN A 637 8.64 -12.92 -26.49
C ASN A 637 9.94 -12.87 -25.67
N LEU A 638 10.45 -14.02 -25.20
CA LEU A 638 11.74 -14.09 -24.51
C LEU A 638 12.93 -13.74 -25.43
N SER A 639 12.83 -14.02 -26.73
CA SER A 639 13.88 -13.66 -27.69
C SER A 639 13.98 -12.15 -27.92
N GLN A 640 12.88 -11.42 -27.71
CA GLN A 640 12.82 -9.97 -27.84
C GLN A 640 13.28 -9.23 -26.56
N LEU A 641 13.58 -9.95 -25.46
CA LEU A 641 14.07 -9.34 -24.21
C LEU A 641 15.35 -8.50 -24.40
N GLY A 642 16.14 -8.74 -25.45
CA GLY A 642 17.31 -7.94 -25.80
C GLY A 642 16.98 -6.49 -26.17
N ASP A 643 15.86 -6.27 -26.82
CA ASP A 643 15.42 -4.97 -27.33
C ASP A 643 14.89 -4.08 -26.18
N PHE A 644 14.42 -4.68 -25.09
CA PHE A 644 13.94 -3.96 -23.91
C PHE A 644 15.01 -3.20 -23.13
N PHE A 645 16.31 -3.54 -23.28
CA PHE A 645 17.38 -2.70 -22.72
C PHE A 645 17.50 -1.36 -23.44
N VAL A 646 17.01 -1.27 -24.66
CA VAL A 646 16.98 -0.06 -25.48
C VAL A 646 15.68 0.73 -25.23
N ASP A 647 14.55 0.02 -25.04
CA ASP A 647 13.24 0.61 -24.73
C ASP A 647 12.58 -0.05 -23.48
N PRO A 648 12.95 0.38 -22.27
CA PRO A 648 12.50 -0.24 -21.03
C PRO A 648 11.02 -0.02 -20.70
N LEU A 649 10.33 0.87 -21.40
CA LEU A 649 8.90 1.15 -21.19
C LEU A 649 8.01 0.54 -22.28
N GLY A 650 8.59 -0.15 -23.28
CA GLY A 650 7.85 -0.70 -24.42
C GLY A 650 7.24 0.39 -25.32
N VAL A 651 7.73 1.61 -25.17
CA VAL A 651 7.35 2.74 -26.00
C VAL A 651 8.51 2.92 -26.98
N ASN A 652 8.43 2.33 -28.16
CA ASN A 652 9.41 2.54 -29.25
C ASN A 652 9.40 4.00 -29.72
N VAL A 653 9.85 4.88 -28.88
CA VAL A 653 9.76 6.33 -29.04
C VAL A 653 10.87 6.87 -29.94
N GLU A 654 11.87 6.05 -30.31
CA GLU A 654 12.92 6.41 -31.26
C GLU A 654 12.56 6.13 -32.71
N LYS A 655 11.49 5.32 -32.96
CA LYS A 655 11.00 5.13 -34.30
C LYS A 655 10.16 6.31 -34.74
N ASP A 656 10.26 6.63 -36.01
CA ASP A 656 9.49 7.67 -36.67
C ASP A 656 7.98 7.25 -36.62
N LEU A 657 7.22 7.84 -35.69
CA LEU A 657 5.79 7.59 -35.51
C LEU A 657 4.94 8.06 -36.72
N THR A 658 5.58 8.41 -37.83
CA THR A 658 4.90 8.88 -39.06
C THR A 658 4.35 7.76 -39.90
N ASP A 659 4.87 6.51 -39.74
CA ASP A 659 4.32 5.35 -40.45
C ASP A 659 3.15 4.74 -39.69
N VAL A 660 1.93 5.08 -40.12
CA VAL A 660 0.69 4.67 -39.46
C VAL A 660 0.45 3.16 -39.58
N ASP A 661 0.91 2.51 -40.67
CA ASP A 661 0.68 1.09 -40.90
C ASP A 661 1.60 0.23 -39.99
N GLU A 662 2.85 0.64 -39.81
CA GLU A 662 3.78 -0.01 -38.88
C GLU A 662 3.32 0.15 -37.39
N GLN A 663 2.84 1.34 -37.04
CA GLN A 663 2.33 1.61 -35.68
C GLN A 663 0.99 0.91 -35.40
N ALA A 664 0.14 0.75 -36.42
CA ALA A 664 -1.11 -0.02 -36.32
C ALA A 664 -0.80 -1.48 -35.99
N ALA A 665 0.18 -2.05 -36.67
CA ALA A 665 0.62 -3.44 -36.44
C ALA A 665 1.27 -3.62 -35.03
N GLU A 666 2.10 -2.66 -34.59
CA GLU A 666 2.74 -2.73 -33.24
C GLU A 666 1.74 -2.61 -32.09
N GLN A 667 0.66 -1.86 -32.28
CA GLN A 667 -0.37 -1.66 -31.22
C GLN A 667 -1.56 -2.60 -31.39
N GLU A 668 -1.54 -3.50 -32.39
CA GLU A 668 -2.65 -4.39 -32.73
C GLU A 668 -3.98 -3.63 -32.96
N VAL A 669 -3.90 -2.43 -33.56
CA VAL A 669 -5.00 -1.51 -33.80
C VAL A 669 -5.23 -1.33 -35.31
N GLY A 670 -6.47 -1.31 -35.71
CA GLY A 670 -6.83 -1.10 -37.14
C GLY A 670 -6.42 0.31 -37.61
N THR A 671 -5.89 0.40 -38.86
CA THR A 671 -5.54 1.69 -39.49
C THR A 671 -6.74 2.65 -39.60
N GLY A 672 -7.96 2.11 -39.70
CA GLY A 672 -9.22 2.85 -39.67
C GLY A 672 -9.43 3.66 -38.40
N THR A 673 -8.95 3.15 -37.25
CA THR A 673 -9.06 3.79 -35.93
C THR A 673 -8.33 5.13 -35.89
N PHE A 674 -7.09 5.20 -36.39
CA PHE A 674 -6.33 6.45 -36.44
C PHE A 674 -7.02 7.54 -37.29
N ARG A 675 -7.65 7.14 -38.44
CA ARG A 675 -8.39 8.07 -39.29
C ARG A 675 -9.66 8.57 -38.61
N ALA A 676 -10.43 7.66 -37.99
CA ALA A 676 -11.66 7.99 -37.29
C ALA A 676 -11.36 8.94 -36.10
N MET A 677 -10.33 8.64 -35.34
CA MET A 677 -9.91 9.49 -34.24
C MET A 677 -9.53 10.91 -34.71
N LYS A 678 -8.70 11.04 -35.76
CA LYS A 678 -8.33 12.36 -36.30
C LYS A 678 -9.53 13.19 -36.75
N HIS A 679 -10.57 12.53 -37.27
CA HIS A 679 -11.77 13.20 -37.76
C HIS A 679 -12.76 13.57 -36.64
N LEU A 680 -12.92 12.70 -35.64
CA LEU A 680 -13.95 12.83 -34.62
C LEU A 680 -13.53 13.65 -33.41
N PHE A 681 -12.22 13.69 -33.07
CA PHE A 681 -11.71 14.57 -32.03
C PHE A 681 -11.48 15.98 -32.59
N ASP A 682 -11.63 16.99 -31.72
CA ASP A 682 -11.36 18.38 -32.05
C ASP A 682 -9.85 18.69 -32.04
N GLY A 683 -9.11 17.99 -32.90
CA GLY A 683 -7.65 18.09 -33.02
C GLY A 683 -6.92 17.78 -31.72
N ASP A 684 -5.71 18.32 -31.60
CA ASP A 684 -4.83 18.13 -30.42
C ASP A 684 -5.47 18.58 -29.11
N LEU A 685 -6.29 19.63 -29.15
CA LEU A 685 -6.91 20.21 -27.96
C LEU A 685 -7.93 19.23 -27.35
N GLY A 686 -8.80 18.64 -28.17
CA GLY A 686 -9.78 17.65 -27.74
C GLY A 686 -9.10 16.34 -27.29
N ALA A 687 -8.09 15.90 -28.02
CA ALA A 687 -7.30 14.71 -27.70
C ALA A 687 -6.58 14.86 -26.34
N PHE A 688 -5.90 15.97 -26.10
CA PHE A 688 -5.22 16.19 -24.82
C PHE A 688 -6.20 16.33 -23.63
N SER A 689 -7.35 16.98 -23.86
CA SER A 689 -8.43 17.04 -22.87
C SER A 689 -8.92 15.64 -22.47
N TYR A 690 -9.12 14.76 -23.46
CA TYR A 690 -9.50 13.37 -23.20
C TYR A 690 -8.42 12.63 -22.40
N LEU A 691 -7.15 12.80 -22.75
CA LEU A 691 -6.03 12.19 -22.02
C LEU A 691 -5.96 12.69 -20.56
N LEU A 692 -6.24 13.98 -20.29
CA LEU A 692 -6.34 14.49 -18.93
C LEU A 692 -7.47 13.82 -18.14
N MET A 693 -8.63 13.59 -18.79
CA MET A 693 -9.72 12.84 -18.17
C MET A 693 -9.26 11.41 -17.83
N VAL A 694 -8.67 10.69 -18.79
CA VAL A 694 -8.19 9.30 -18.58
C VAL A 694 -7.08 9.21 -17.54
N LEU A 695 -6.23 10.23 -17.42
CA LEU A 695 -5.18 10.29 -16.40
C LEU A 695 -5.75 10.43 -14.99
N LEU A 696 -6.69 11.35 -14.78
CA LEU A 696 -7.08 11.84 -13.45
C LEU A 696 -8.39 11.26 -12.92
N TYR A 697 -9.22 10.63 -13.79
CA TYR A 697 -10.52 10.11 -13.38
C TYR A 697 -10.42 8.87 -12.46
N ILE A 698 -11.57 8.37 -12.07
CA ILE A 698 -11.74 7.22 -11.16
C ILE A 698 -10.79 6.06 -11.47
N PRO A 699 -10.10 5.49 -10.47
CA PRO A 699 -9.24 4.33 -10.69
C PRO A 699 -10.06 3.10 -11.09
N CYS A 700 -9.40 2.05 -11.63
CA CYS A 700 -10.07 0.82 -12.02
C CYS A 700 -10.79 0.16 -10.81
N CYS A 701 -11.79 -0.66 -11.11
CA CYS A 701 -12.62 -1.33 -10.11
C CYS A 701 -11.80 -2.15 -9.10
N ALA A 702 -10.71 -2.79 -9.52
CA ALA A 702 -9.80 -3.52 -8.64
C ALA A 702 -9.13 -2.59 -7.59
N SER A 703 -8.73 -1.38 -8.02
CA SER A 703 -8.18 -0.37 -7.11
C SER A 703 -9.23 0.17 -6.15
N ILE A 704 -10.48 0.37 -6.60
CA ILE A 704 -11.61 0.76 -5.74
C ILE A 704 -11.86 -0.32 -4.67
N GLY A 705 -11.85 -1.60 -5.08
CA GLY A 705 -11.97 -2.72 -4.14
C GLY A 705 -10.84 -2.78 -3.11
N ALA A 706 -9.61 -2.48 -3.51
CA ALA A 706 -8.49 -2.35 -2.58
C ALA A 706 -8.67 -1.16 -1.63
N MET A 707 -9.08 0.03 -2.12
CA MET A 707 -9.39 1.20 -1.29
C MET A 707 -10.46 0.91 -0.25
N TYR A 708 -11.54 0.25 -0.66
CA TYR A 708 -12.63 -0.10 0.25
C TYR A 708 -12.15 -0.88 1.47
N ARG A 709 -11.20 -1.77 1.27
CA ARG A 709 -10.62 -2.60 2.34
C ARG A 709 -9.64 -1.85 3.23
N GLU A 710 -8.84 -0.95 2.66
CA GLU A 710 -7.78 -0.25 3.40
C GLU A 710 -8.30 0.99 4.16
N VAL A 711 -9.29 1.69 3.59
CA VAL A 711 -9.77 2.98 4.15
C VAL A 711 -11.28 3.03 4.38
N GLY A 712 -12.02 1.98 4.02
CA GLY A 712 -13.46 1.85 4.23
C GLY A 712 -14.33 2.60 3.22
N ALA A 713 -15.65 2.35 3.26
CA ALA A 713 -16.63 2.83 2.28
C ALA A 713 -16.65 4.36 2.11
N ARG A 714 -16.58 5.11 3.22
CA ARG A 714 -16.69 6.58 3.19
C ARG A 714 -15.54 7.23 2.42
N TRP A 715 -14.30 6.81 2.69
CA TRP A 715 -13.13 7.36 2.02
C TRP A 715 -13.00 6.86 0.58
N THR A 716 -13.43 5.64 0.28
CA THR A 716 -13.48 5.12 -1.10
C THR A 716 -14.48 5.90 -1.95
N ALA A 717 -15.69 6.16 -1.43
CA ALA A 717 -16.68 6.99 -2.13
C ALA A 717 -16.16 8.42 -2.35
N PHE A 718 -15.48 8.98 -1.35
CA PHE A 718 -14.84 10.28 -1.49
C PHE A 718 -13.71 10.25 -2.55
N ALA A 719 -12.87 9.20 -2.59
CA ALA A 719 -11.84 9.03 -3.59
C ALA A 719 -12.42 9.02 -5.01
N ALA A 720 -13.50 8.25 -5.23
CA ALA A 720 -14.18 8.21 -6.51
C ALA A 720 -14.71 9.60 -6.92
N LEU A 721 -15.40 10.29 -6.01
CA LEU A 721 -15.91 11.64 -6.26
C LEU A 721 -14.78 12.63 -6.55
N TRP A 722 -13.70 12.61 -5.76
CA TRP A 722 -12.56 13.51 -5.90
C TRP A 722 -11.82 13.31 -7.22
N THR A 723 -11.54 12.06 -7.60
CA THR A 723 -10.86 11.74 -8.86
C THR A 723 -11.71 12.09 -10.08
N ILE A 724 -13.04 11.87 -10.03
CA ILE A 724 -13.95 12.33 -11.10
C ILE A 724 -13.92 13.86 -11.21
N ALA A 725 -14.05 14.56 -10.07
CA ALA A 725 -14.06 16.01 -10.06
C ALA A 725 -12.73 16.60 -10.60
N MET A 726 -11.60 15.99 -10.24
CA MET A 726 -10.29 16.41 -10.74
C MET A 726 -10.10 16.08 -12.22
N GLY A 727 -10.47 14.88 -12.67
CA GLY A 727 -10.33 14.46 -14.08
C GLY A 727 -11.23 15.27 -15.00
N TYR A 728 -12.52 15.33 -14.71
CA TYR A 728 -13.49 16.10 -15.49
C TYR A 728 -13.19 17.60 -15.45
N GLY A 729 -12.87 18.11 -14.25
CA GLY A 729 -12.55 19.55 -14.06
C GLY A 729 -11.29 19.95 -14.83
N ALA A 730 -10.20 19.19 -14.73
CA ALA A 730 -8.96 19.49 -15.45
C ALA A 730 -9.15 19.42 -16.97
N ALA A 731 -9.82 18.37 -17.48
CA ALA A 731 -10.13 18.20 -18.90
C ALA A 731 -10.97 19.37 -19.45
N THR A 732 -12.09 19.68 -18.75
CA THR A 732 -12.97 20.78 -19.14
C THR A 732 -12.26 22.13 -19.08
N ILE A 733 -11.53 22.44 -18.00
CA ILE A 733 -10.82 23.72 -17.87
C ILE A 733 -9.79 23.87 -18.98
N PHE A 734 -9.01 22.83 -19.25
CA PHE A 734 -8.00 22.87 -20.32
C PHE A 734 -8.64 23.14 -21.68
N TYR A 735 -9.66 22.37 -22.05
CA TYR A 735 -10.34 22.52 -23.33
C TYR A 735 -10.98 23.91 -23.49
N GLN A 736 -11.68 24.38 -22.45
CA GLN A 736 -12.39 25.66 -22.49
C GLN A 736 -11.41 26.87 -22.50
N ILE A 737 -10.21 26.74 -21.93
CA ILE A 737 -9.15 27.75 -22.06
C ILE A 737 -8.70 27.84 -23.53
N GLY A 738 -8.48 26.69 -24.20
CA GLY A 738 -8.08 26.65 -25.60
C GLY A 738 -9.14 27.21 -26.56
N ARG A 739 -10.44 27.06 -26.22
CA ARG A 739 -11.59 27.59 -27.00
C ARG A 739 -12.13 28.92 -26.50
N PHE A 740 -11.46 29.58 -25.57
CA PHE A 740 -11.96 30.79 -24.91
C PHE A 740 -12.30 31.91 -25.90
N ASN A 741 -11.48 32.10 -26.94
CA ASN A 741 -11.69 33.13 -27.95
C ASN A 741 -12.92 32.88 -28.84
N GLN A 742 -13.40 31.65 -28.96
CA GLN A 742 -14.56 31.31 -29.81
C GLN A 742 -15.88 31.50 -29.07
N HIS A 743 -15.93 31.09 -27.78
CA HIS A 743 -17.14 31.10 -26.95
C HIS A 743 -16.86 31.61 -25.53
N PRO A 744 -16.48 32.88 -25.32
CA PRO A 744 -15.97 33.36 -24.04
C PRO A 744 -16.96 33.23 -22.87
N VAL A 745 -18.25 33.43 -23.11
CA VAL A 745 -19.28 33.32 -22.05
C VAL A 745 -19.47 31.86 -21.63
N TYR A 746 -19.62 30.95 -22.60
CA TYR A 746 -19.78 29.51 -22.32
C TYR A 746 -18.55 28.96 -21.62
N SER A 747 -17.34 29.27 -22.12
CA SER A 747 -16.08 28.84 -21.53
C SER A 747 -15.93 29.34 -20.09
N SER A 748 -16.27 30.62 -19.83
CA SER A 748 -16.22 31.19 -18.47
C SER A 748 -17.17 30.47 -17.51
N VAL A 749 -18.40 30.15 -17.96
CA VAL A 749 -19.37 29.42 -17.14
C VAL A 749 -18.87 28.00 -16.82
N CYS A 750 -18.40 27.26 -17.82
CA CYS A 750 -17.88 25.91 -17.62
C CYS A 750 -16.68 25.88 -16.65
N ILE A 751 -15.71 26.77 -16.84
CA ILE A 751 -14.54 26.91 -15.96
C ILE A 751 -15.01 27.28 -14.54
N GLY A 752 -15.92 28.25 -14.42
CA GLY A 752 -16.45 28.70 -13.14
C GLY A 752 -17.18 27.59 -12.36
N VAL A 753 -17.98 26.79 -13.05
CA VAL A 753 -18.69 25.64 -12.44
C VAL A 753 -17.69 24.58 -11.97
N CYS A 754 -16.70 24.20 -12.79
CA CYS A 754 -15.68 23.21 -12.40
C CYS A 754 -14.88 23.67 -11.18
N LEU A 755 -14.43 24.92 -11.16
CA LEU A 755 -13.72 25.50 -10.02
C LEU A 755 -14.60 25.59 -8.77
N ALA A 756 -15.88 25.94 -8.93
CA ALA A 756 -16.83 26.01 -7.81
C ALA A 756 -17.08 24.62 -7.19
N VAL A 757 -17.20 23.56 -8.00
CA VAL A 757 -17.35 22.18 -7.52
C VAL A 757 -16.11 21.74 -6.74
N ILE A 758 -14.92 21.94 -7.29
CA ILE A 758 -13.66 21.58 -6.62
C ILE A 758 -13.54 22.35 -5.29
N LEU A 759 -13.83 23.67 -5.30
CA LEU A 759 -13.78 24.50 -4.11
C LEU A 759 -14.82 24.06 -3.06
N ALA A 760 -16.03 23.71 -3.49
CA ALA A 760 -17.08 23.21 -2.59
C ALA A 760 -16.66 21.91 -1.89
N ILE A 761 -16.00 20.97 -2.61
CA ILE A 761 -15.45 19.76 -2.03
C ILE A 761 -14.36 20.10 -0.98
N ILE A 762 -13.45 21.01 -1.29
CA ILE A 762 -12.38 21.45 -0.37
C ILE A 762 -12.97 22.11 0.88
N ILE A 763 -13.99 22.97 0.73
CA ILE A 763 -14.67 23.59 1.87
C ILE A 763 -15.39 22.55 2.71
N GLY A 764 -16.05 21.58 2.09
CA GLY A 764 -16.70 20.45 2.77
C GLY A 764 -15.73 19.62 3.62
N LEU A 765 -14.51 19.37 3.09
CA LEU A 765 -13.44 18.73 3.83
C LEU A 765 -12.97 19.56 5.04
N ARG A 766 -12.89 20.87 4.87
CA ARG A 766 -12.45 21.78 5.93
C ARG A 766 -13.46 21.87 7.09
N VAL A 767 -14.75 21.81 6.78
CA VAL A 767 -15.83 21.80 7.80
C VAL A 767 -15.81 20.50 8.59
N LYS A 768 -15.76 19.34 7.90
CA LYS A 768 -15.67 18.03 8.56
C LYS A 768 -14.40 17.85 9.38
N GLY A 769 -13.27 18.41 8.96
CA GLY A 769 -12.04 18.37 9.73
C GLY A 769 -12.08 19.17 11.03
N LYS A 770 -12.96 20.18 11.13
CA LYS A 770 -13.20 20.89 12.40
C LYS A 770 -14.05 20.08 13.36
N ASP A 771 -15.07 19.37 12.85
CA ASP A 771 -15.98 18.53 13.66
C ASP A 771 -15.27 17.26 14.21
N ALA A 772 -14.19 16.82 13.57
CA ALA A 772 -13.37 15.69 14.05
C ALA A 772 -12.27 16.09 15.04
N ALA A 773 -12.01 17.40 15.18
CA ALA A 773 -11.04 17.97 16.13
C ALA A 773 -11.70 18.50 17.43
N GLN A 774 -13.06 18.48 17.50
CA GLN A 774 -13.88 18.65 18.70
C GLN A 774 -14.38 17.28 19.18
#